data_035837be7aaa4d8a67b544b7085ee4b7
#
_entry.id   035837be7aaa4d8a67b544b7085ee4b7
#
_cell.length_a   1.000
_cell.length_b   1.000
_cell.length_c   1.000
_cell.angle_alpha   90.00
_cell.angle_beta   90.00
_cell.angle_gamma   90.00
#
_symmetry.space_group_name_H-M   'P 1'
#
loop_
_entity.id
_entity.type
_entity.pdbx_description
1 polymer ?
#
loop_
_entity_poly.entity_id
_entity_poly.type
_entity_poly.pdbx_seq_one_letter_code
_entity_poly.pdbx_strand_id
1 'polypeptide(L)'
;QIGAEPVPDSDFLTLINARGRLETVEEFGDIVLKRGDNGEILRLEDVARLEMGAGDYTLRSQLDGKDAVALGVFQAPGANALEIRDEVIATMDELASRFPQGVEYEAVYDTTIFVSDSIKAVIATLLEAVLLVVLVVTLFLQTWRASIIPLLAVPVSVIGTFGALYLLGYSINTLTLFGLVLAIGIVVDDAIVVVENVERNIEEGLKPLAAAHQAMKEVSGPIIAIGLVLCAVFIPMAFLSGVTGQFYRQFAVTIAISTVISTINSLTLSPALAAMLLKPHSAPKDRLQRVIDALFGWVFRPFNRFFNASAGKYQGGVSRSLRRRGAVFVVYALLLTGTGLMFKAVPPGFIPTQDKLYLIAGVKLPEGASLERTDQLLQKVTDIAMETEGVANAVAFPGLNALQFTNTSNTGVVFFPLKPFDERNLSAAEINAQINQRISGLKEGFAFAFMPPPILGLGNGSGYQLFIEDRGNLGYGALQNAVNQFQGAISQTPGMGYPITSYQANVPQLDAEVDRLKAKAQGVPLTELFDTLQTYLGSTYVNDFNRFGRTWQVIAQADAPYRDSVEDIARLRTRNDQGEMVPIGSMVNIRQSFGPDPVLRYNGYPAADIAGEADPRVLSSAQAMDTLTALADQVLPAGMAFEWTDLSYQQATQGNAALVVFPLAILLVFLVLAALYESWTLPLAVILIVPMCMLSALIGVWFGGGDNNIFVQVGLVVLIGLACKNAILIVEFARQLELQGRSIVEAALEACRLRLRPIIMTSITFTAAVVPLVLATGAGAEVREALGTAVFAGMIGVTLFGLFLTPVFYVALRKLSGSHPLKSHHTSTLSSDDGEDALPGGSHA
;
A
#
# COMPACT_ATOMS: atom_id res chain seq x y z
N GLN A 1 16.42 -26.42 -47.51
CA GLN A 1 15.44 -27.54 -47.46
C GLN A 1 15.53 -28.31 -48.78
N ILE A 2 15.79 -29.60 -48.71
CA ILE A 2 15.85 -30.45 -49.91
C ILE A 2 14.42 -30.81 -50.26
N GLY A 3 13.93 -30.31 -51.40
CA GLY A 3 12.57 -30.53 -51.85
C GLY A 3 12.43 -31.69 -52.87
N ALA A 4 13.49 -32.55 -53.06
CA ALA A 4 13.50 -33.66 -53.96
C ALA A 4 13.94 -34.93 -53.23
N GLU A 5 13.61 -36.09 -53.81
CA GLU A 5 14.08 -37.39 -53.30
C GLU A 5 15.63 -37.44 -53.33
N PRO A 6 16.25 -38.09 -52.31
CA PRO A 6 17.68 -38.30 -52.31
C PRO A 6 18.16 -38.99 -53.59
N VAL A 7 19.33 -38.64 -54.08
CA VAL A 7 19.95 -39.29 -55.24
C VAL A 7 20.13 -40.78 -54.92
N PRO A 8 19.61 -41.68 -55.74
CA PRO A 8 19.79 -43.13 -55.52
C PRO A 8 21.28 -43.48 -55.47
N ASP A 9 21.64 -44.43 -54.61
CA ASP A 9 23.04 -44.92 -54.43
C ASP A 9 24.02 -43.85 -53.82
N SER A 10 23.55 -42.87 -53.14
CA SER A 10 24.41 -41.91 -52.43
C SER A 10 24.60 -42.35 -50.95
N ASP A 11 25.86 -42.68 -50.59
CA ASP A 11 26.23 -43.06 -49.23
C ASP A 11 26.33 -41.86 -48.28
N PHE A 12 26.34 -40.62 -48.79
CA PHE A 12 26.52 -39.42 -48.01
C PHE A 12 25.57 -38.28 -48.44
N LEU A 13 24.94 -37.64 -47.49
CA LEU A 13 24.20 -36.40 -47.70
C LEU A 13 25.14 -35.19 -47.43
N THR A 14 25.48 -34.45 -48.49
CA THR A 14 26.30 -33.25 -48.37
C THR A 14 25.41 -32.01 -48.18
N LEU A 15 25.53 -31.33 -47.06
CA LEU A 15 24.85 -30.06 -46.81
C LEU A 15 25.74 -28.93 -47.35
N ILE A 16 25.13 -28.03 -48.08
CA ILE A 16 25.79 -26.80 -48.56
C ILE A 16 25.35 -25.66 -47.62
N ASN A 17 26.29 -25.11 -46.88
CA ASN A 17 26.09 -23.90 -46.09
C ASN A 17 26.57 -22.70 -46.91
N ALA A 18 25.63 -21.84 -47.27
CA ALA A 18 25.93 -20.54 -47.86
C ALA A 18 25.80 -19.44 -46.79
N ARG A 19 26.74 -18.54 -46.74
CA ARG A 19 26.69 -17.37 -45.90
C ARG A 19 25.64 -16.41 -46.47
N GLY A 20 24.54 -16.22 -45.78
CA GLY A 20 23.40 -15.46 -46.29
C GLY A 20 23.30 -14.01 -45.79
N ARG A 21 23.96 -13.68 -44.68
CA ARG A 21 23.94 -12.33 -44.12
C ARG A 21 25.34 -11.83 -43.82
N LEU A 22 25.57 -10.55 -44.06
CA LEU A 22 26.81 -9.85 -43.69
C LEU A 22 26.78 -9.58 -42.17
N GLU A 23 27.94 -9.48 -41.54
CA GLU A 23 28.08 -9.37 -40.08
C GLU A 23 28.92 -8.19 -39.62
N THR A 24 29.78 -7.63 -40.48
CA THR A 24 30.70 -6.56 -40.13
C THR A 24 30.48 -5.29 -40.97
N VAL A 25 30.92 -4.16 -40.48
CA VAL A 25 30.81 -2.87 -41.17
C VAL A 25 31.55 -2.89 -42.49
N GLU A 26 32.73 -3.54 -42.52
CA GLU A 26 33.57 -3.68 -43.72
C GLU A 26 32.88 -4.48 -44.80
N GLU A 27 32.21 -5.60 -44.44
CA GLU A 27 31.46 -6.42 -45.39
C GLU A 27 30.28 -5.64 -45.98
N PHE A 28 29.60 -4.80 -45.17
CA PHE A 28 28.57 -3.91 -45.72
C PHE A 28 29.17 -2.82 -46.61
N GLY A 29 30.37 -2.30 -46.29
CA GLY A 29 31.08 -1.33 -47.11
C GLY A 29 31.37 -1.85 -48.51
N ASP A 30 31.74 -3.12 -48.62
CA ASP A 30 32.05 -3.80 -49.85
C ASP A 30 30.86 -4.09 -50.77
N ILE A 31 29.63 -3.81 -50.38
CA ILE A 31 28.45 -3.98 -51.21
C ILE A 31 28.56 -3.15 -52.48
N VAL A 32 28.50 -3.83 -53.63
CA VAL A 32 28.57 -3.18 -54.96
C VAL A 32 27.21 -2.59 -55.30
N LEU A 33 27.11 -1.27 -55.39
CA LEU A 33 25.90 -0.55 -55.72
C LEU A 33 25.73 -0.37 -57.22
N LYS A 34 26.84 -0.11 -57.93
CA LYS A 34 26.84 0.12 -59.38
C LYS A 34 28.12 -0.33 -60.00
N ARG A 35 28.00 -0.83 -61.23
CA ARG A 35 29.18 -1.10 -62.11
C ARG A 35 29.06 -0.19 -63.33
N GLY A 36 30.12 0.58 -63.62
CA GLY A 36 30.24 1.40 -64.79
C GLY A 36 30.57 0.59 -66.03
N ASP A 37 30.37 1.19 -67.23
CA ASP A 37 30.62 0.54 -68.53
C ASP A 37 32.08 0.18 -68.76
N ASN A 38 33.01 0.86 -68.09
CA ASN A 38 34.45 0.56 -68.17
C ASN A 38 34.92 -0.40 -67.05
N GLY A 39 34.02 -1.00 -66.28
CA GLY A 39 34.36 -1.92 -65.19
C GLY A 39 34.63 -1.24 -63.85
N GLU A 40 34.42 0.04 -63.70
CA GLU A 40 34.44 0.79 -62.46
C GLU A 40 33.38 0.26 -61.53
N ILE A 41 33.71 0.14 -60.25
CA ILE A 41 32.80 -0.38 -59.21
C ILE A 41 32.56 0.72 -58.23
N LEU A 42 31.27 1.06 -57.98
CA LEU A 42 30.83 1.92 -56.88
C LEU A 42 30.36 1.06 -55.72
N ARG A 43 31.01 1.22 -54.58
CA ARG A 43 30.67 0.47 -53.36
C ARG A 43 29.85 1.34 -52.41
N LEU A 44 29.22 0.70 -51.42
CA LEU A 44 28.43 1.38 -50.40
C LEU A 44 29.31 2.37 -49.60
N GLU A 45 30.54 2.01 -49.25
CA GLU A 45 31.52 2.86 -48.53
C GLU A 45 31.89 4.16 -49.29
N ASP A 46 31.77 4.19 -50.61
CA ASP A 46 32.07 5.37 -51.42
C ASP A 46 30.99 6.46 -51.29
N VAL A 47 29.75 6.11 -50.87
CA VAL A 47 28.59 7.00 -50.85
C VAL A 47 27.91 7.09 -49.50
N ALA A 48 28.28 6.24 -48.52
CA ALA A 48 27.68 6.21 -47.19
C ALA A 48 28.72 6.06 -46.09
N ARG A 49 28.48 6.70 -44.97
CA ARG A 49 29.18 6.44 -43.73
C ARG A 49 28.50 5.24 -43.04
N LEU A 50 29.29 4.21 -42.77
CA LEU A 50 28.76 3.02 -42.10
C LEU A 50 29.26 2.95 -40.68
N GLU A 51 28.39 2.73 -39.75
CA GLU A 51 28.73 2.60 -38.33
C GLU A 51 27.85 1.59 -37.62
N MET A 52 28.39 0.97 -36.60
CA MET A 52 27.63 0.22 -35.62
C MET A 52 27.12 1.23 -34.60
N GLY A 53 25.83 1.52 -34.61
CA GLY A 53 25.19 2.53 -33.79
C GLY A 53 24.23 1.98 -32.77
N ALA A 54 23.58 2.87 -32.02
CA ALA A 54 22.48 2.51 -31.16
C ALA A 54 21.21 2.26 -31.98
N GLY A 55 20.29 1.44 -31.45
CA GLY A 55 18.99 1.19 -32.11
C GLY A 55 18.07 2.41 -32.05
N ASP A 56 18.26 3.30 -31.06
CA ASP A 56 17.53 4.55 -30.89
C ASP A 56 18.44 5.61 -30.25
N TYR A 57 18.32 6.84 -30.68
CA TYR A 57 19.05 8.02 -30.17
C TYR A 57 18.17 9.06 -29.50
N THR A 58 16.87 8.77 -29.35
CA THR A 58 15.90 9.68 -28.72
C THR A 58 15.96 9.65 -27.20
N LEU A 59 16.55 8.61 -26.64
CA LEU A 59 16.72 8.37 -25.22
C LEU A 59 18.19 8.12 -24.88
N ARG A 60 18.70 8.78 -23.83
CA ARG A 60 20.02 8.51 -23.24
C ARG A 60 19.84 8.03 -21.81
N SER A 61 20.86 7.38 -21.25
CA SER A 61 20.91 7.01 -19.84
C SER A 61 22.26 7.35 -19.22
N GLN A 62 22.22 7.84 -17.99
CA GLN A 62 23.41 8.25 -17.23
C GLN A 62 23.30 7.78 -15.78
N LEU A 63 24.43 7.46 -15.18
CA LEU A 63 24.58 7.17 -13.77
C LEU A 63 25.57 8.17 -13.17
N ASP A 64 25.10 8.93 -12.17
CA ASP A 64 25.90 9.96 -11.47
C ASP A 64 26.60 10.92 -12.43
N GLY A 65 25.88 11.35 -13.48
CA GLY A 65 26.40 12.26 -14.51
C GLY A 65 27.36 11.64 -15.51
N LYS A 66 27.53 10.31 -15.53
CA LYS A 66 28.35 9.58 -16.51
C LYS A 66 27.47 8.77 -17.43
N ASP A 67 27.88 8.64 -18.68
CA ASP A 67 27.18 7.78 -19.64
C ASP A 67 27.12 6.33 -19.14
N ALA A 68 25.95 5.76 -19.13
CA ALA A 68 25.69 4.41 -18.67
C ALA A 68 24.64 3.71 -19.54
N VAL A 69 24.60 2.40 -19.50
CA VAL A 69 23.51 1.60 -20.10
C VAL A 69 22.60 1.14 -18.98
N ALA A 70 21.36 1.59 -18.99
CA ALA A 70 20.36 1.15 -18.03
C ALA A 70 19.69 -0.14 -18.50
N LEU A 71 19.70 -1.16 -17.64
CA LEU A 71 19.00 -2.41 -17.84
C LEU A 71 17.83 -2.49 -16.85
N GLY A 72 16.62 -2.31 -17.36
CA GLY A 72 15.39 -2.45 -16.57
C GLY A 72 14.92 -3.90 -16.51
N VAL A 73 14.77 -4.45 -15.29
CA VAL A 73 14.19 -5.77 -15.05
C VAL A 73 12.80 -5.61 -14.45
N PHE A 74 11.78 -6.09 -15.16
CA PHE A 74 10.39 -6.01 -14.76
C PHE A 74 9.87 -7.38 -14.34
N GLN A 75 9.24 -7.43 -13.15
CA GLN A 75 8.63 -8.68 -12.70
C GLN A 75 7.32 -8.97 -13.41
N ALA A 76 7.05 -10.24 -13.69
CA ALA A 76 5.75 -10.67 -14.15
C ALA A 76 4.69 -10.58 -13.02
N PRO A 77 3.39 -10.36 -13.37
CA PRO A 77 2.33 -10.34 -12.37
C PRO A 77 2.29 -11.63 -11.53
N GLY A 78 2.26 -11.49 -10.20
CA GLY A 78 2.24 -12.61 -9.27
C GLY A 78 3.61 -13.22 -8.93
N ALA A 79 4.69 -12.77 -9.56
CA ALA A 79 6.05 -13.23 -9.23
C ALA A 79 6.56 -12.63 -7.90
N ASN A 80 7.54 -13.30 -7.28
CA ASN A 80 8.16 -12.84 -6.04
C ASN A 80 9.30 -11.86 -6.35
N ALA A 81 9.09 -10.58 -6.03
CA ALA A 81 10.06 -9.53 -6.31
C ALA A 81 11.43 -9.75 -5.63
N LEU A 82 11.44 -10.24 -4.38
CA LEU A 82 12.68 -10.49 -3.63
C LEU A 82 13.49 -11.62 -4.26
N GLU A 83 12.84 -12.70 -4.65
CA GLU A 83 13.47 -13.85 -5.30
C GLU A 83 14.05 -13.47 -6.66
N ILE A 84 13.29 -12.72 -7.49
CA ILE A 84 13.78 -12.21 -8.77
C ILE A 84 15.00 -11.34 -8.58
N ARG A 85 14.97 -10.42 -7.61
CA ARG A 85 16.12 -9.56 -7.31
C ARG A 85 17.36 -10.37 -6.98
N ASP A 86 17.24 -11.37 -6.13
CA ASP A 86 18.38 -12.20 -5.70
C ASP A 86 18.95 -13.02 -6.87
N GLU A 87 18.08 -13.55 -7.75
CA GLU A 87 18.51 -14.25 -8.97
C GLU A 87 19.17 -13.31 -9.99
N VAL A 88 18.63 -12.09 -10.16
CA VAL A 88 19.21 -11.08 -11.06
C VAL A 88 20.60 -10.69 -10.59
N ILE A 89 20.78 -10.38 -9.30
CA ILE A 89 22.09 -10.02 -8.76
C ILE A 89 23.08 -11.18 -8.91
N ALA A 90 22.68 -12.40 -8.56
CA ALA A 90 23.54 -13.58 -8.73
C ALA A 90 23.96 -13.80 -10.18
N THR A 91 23.03 -13.59 -11.12
CA THR A 91 23.30 -13.69 -12.57
C THR A 91 24.26 -12.58 -13.03
N MET A 92 24.04 -11.34 -12.56
CA MET A 92 24.90 -10.22 -12.92
C MET A 92 26.32 -10.37 -12.35
N ASP A 93 26.47 -10.91 -11.14
CA ASP A 93 27.78 -11.23 -10.55
C ASP A 93 28.53 -12.29 -11.38
N GLU A 94 27.85 -13.31 -11.89
CA GLU A 94 28.45 -14.28 -12.81
C GLU A 94 28.90 -13.61 -14.12
N LEU A 95 28.01 -12.81 -14.73
CA LEU A 95 28.27 -12.14 -16.01
C LEU A 95 29.34 -11.07 -15.89
N ALA A 96 29.45 -10.39 -14.76
CA ALA A 96 30.47 -9.35 -14.51
C ALA A 96 31.89 -9.86 -14.69
N SER A 97 32.11 -11.15 -14.39
CA SER A 97 33.41 -11.80 -14.63
C SER A 97 33.82 -11.86 -16.12
N ARG A 98 32.88 -11.63 -17.04
CA ARG A 98 33.04 -11.67 -18.48
C ARG A 98 32.97 -10.28 -19.12
N PHE A 99 32.80 -9.23 -18.34
CA PHE A 99 32.72 -7.87 -18.87
C PHE A 99 34.05 -7.38 -19.42
N PRO A 100 34.02 -6.54 -20.46
CA PRO A 100 35.24 -5.87 -20.95
C PRO A 100 35.89 -5.02 -19.85
N GLN A 101 37.20 -4.80 -19.94
CA GLN A 101 37.91 -3.90 -19.00
C GLN A 101 37.30 -2.51 -19.03
N GLY A 102 37.02 -1.97 -17.85
CA GLY A 102 36.44 -0.63 -17.68
C GLY A 102 34.90 -0.60 -17.70
N VAL A 103 34.25 -1.74 -17.77
CA VAL A 103 32.77 -1.88 -17.61
C VAL A 103 32.48 -2.52 -16.27
N GLU A 104 31.66 -1.83 -15.46
CA GLU A 104 31.17 -2.30 -14.17
C GLU A 104 29.64 -2.19 -14.15
N TYR A 105 28.97 -2.97 -13.33
CA TYR A 105 27.53 -2.82 -13.11
C TYR A 105 27.23 -2.40 -11.67
N GLU A 106 26.16 -1.67 -11.50
CA GLU A 106 25.65 -1.27 -10.20
C GLU A 106 24.12 -1.33 -10.20
N ALA A 107 23.54 -1.96 -9.19
CA ALA A 107 22.09 -2.01 -9.00
C ALA A 107 21.65 -0.82 -8.15
N VAL A 108 21.40 0.31 -8.77
CA VAL A 108 21.17 1.59 -8.09
C VAL A 108 19.70 1.88 -7.79
N TYR A 109 18.79 1.46 -8.66
CA TYR A 109 17.35 1.63 -8.50
C TYR A 109 16.70 0.27 -8.20
N ASP A 110 16.73 -0.14 -6.93
CA ASP A 110 16.17 -1.40 -6.45
C ASP A 110 15.01 -1.14 -5.49
N THR A 111 13.77 -1.28 -5.99
CA THR A 111 12.55 -1.08 -5.19
C THR A 111 12.32 -2.16 -4.14
N THR A 112 13.02 -3.30 -4.24
CA THR A 112 12.88 -4.41 -3.31
C THR A 112 13.58 -4.16 -1.98
N ILE A 113 14.53 -3.22 -1.92
CA ILE A 113 15.19 -2.79 -0.68
C ILE A 113 14.15 -2.27 0.30
N PHE A 114 13.26 -1.38 -0.16
CA PHE A 114 12.16 -0.87 0.65
C PHE A 114 11.24 -2.00 1.16
N VAL A 115 10.92 -2.98 0.31
CA VAL A 115 10.08 -4.13 0.69
C VAL A 115 10.76 -4.97 1.77
N SER A 116 12.03 -5.32 1.57
CA SER A 116 12.83 -6.09 2.53
C SER A 116 12.94 -5.37 3.88
N ASP A 117 13.25 -4.08 3.86
CA ASP A 117 13.40 -3.28 5.07
C ASP A 117 12.06 -3.06 5.78
N SER A 118 10.96 -2.90 5.03
CA SER A 118 9.62 -2.88 5.61
C SER A 118 9.29 -4.19 6.34
N ILE A 119 9.59 -5.34 5.73
CA ILE A 119 9.37 -6.65 6.36
C ILE A 119 10.21 -6.79 7.64
N LYS A 120 11.50 -6.44 7.58
CA LYS A 120 12.40 -6.46 8.76
C LYS A 120 11.89 -5.55 9.87
N ALA A 121 11.47 -4.33 9.52
CA ALA A 121 10.93 -3.36 10.47
C ALA A 121 9.64 -3.86 11.13
N VAL A 122 8.75 -4.53 10.39
CA VAL A 122 7.53 -5.10 10.97
C VAL A 122 7.83 -6.31 11.85
N ILE A 123 8.79 -7.16 11.49
CA ILE A 123 9.23 -8.26 12.34
C ILE A 123 9.83 -7.73 13.65
N ALA A 124 10.65 -6.68 13.60
CA ALA A 124 11.17 -6.02 14.79
C ALA A 124 10.03 -5.47 15.67
N THR A 125 9.07 -4.75 15.06
CA THR A 125 7.86 -4.24 15.74
C THR A 125 7.05 -5.37 16.40
N LEU A 126 6.92 -6.51 15.73
CA LEU A 126 6.25 -7.70 16.27
C LEU A 126 6.97 -8.27 17.51
N LEU A 127 8.29 -8.36 17.47
CA LEU A 127 9.09 -8.83 18.61
C LEU A 127 9.03 -7.86 19.79
N GLU A 128 9.09 -6.56 19.53
CA GLU A 128 8.92 -5.51 20.54
C GLU A 128 7.52 -5.55 21.17
N ALA A 129 6.47 -5.72 20.36
CA ALA A 129 5.11 -5.88 20.85
C ALA A 129 4.98 -7.10 21.77
N VAL A 130 5.52 -8.26 21.38
CA VAL A 130 5.55 -9.46 22.22
C VAL A 130 6.29 -9.20 23.54
N LEU A 131 7.45 -8.54 23.50
CA LEU A 131 8.22 -8.20 24.69
C LEU A 131 7.42 -7.32 25.66
N LEU A 132 6.76 -6.28 25.15
CA LEU A 132 5.93 -5.39 25.96
C LEU A 132 4.72 -6.13 26.56
N VAL A 133 4.08 -7.00 25.79
CA VAL A 133 3.00 -7.87 26.26
C VAL A 133 3.49 -8.76 27.41
N VAL A 134 4.63 -9.41 27.27
CA VAL A 134 5.26 -10.24 28.32
C VAL A 134 5.46 -9.43 29.60
N LEU A 135 5.99 -8.22 29.47
CA LEU A 135 6.27 -7.34 30.60
C LEU A 135 4.98 -6.95 31.33
N VAL A 136 3.94 -6.55 30.60
CA VAL A 136 2.64 -6.16 31.19
C VAL A 136 1.97 -7.37 31.85
N VAL A 137 1.91 -8.52 31.17
CA VAL A 137 1.31 -9.75 31.71
C VAL A 137 2.02 -10.18 33.01
N THR A 138 3.36 -10.11 33.03
CA THR A 138 4.16 -10.44 34.23
C THR A 138 3.91 -9.44 35.38
N LEU A 139 3.73 -8.15 35.05
CA LEU A 139 3.41 -7.12 36.05
C LEU A 139 2.06 -7.37 36.74
N PHE A 140 1.06 -7.81 35.98
CA PHE A 140 -0.28 -8.07 36.51
C PHE A 140 -0.42 -9.42 37.21
N LEU A 141 0.09 -10.51 36.59
CA LEU A 141 -0.05 -11.85 37.14
C LEU A 141 0.98 -12.15 38.24
N GLN A 142 2.15 -11.52 38.21
CA GLN A 142 3.20 -11.58 39.24
C GLN A 142 3.73 -13.00 39.56
N THR A 143 3.31 -13.99 38.80
CA THR A 143 3.77 -15.38 38.88
C THR A 143 4.24 -15.85 37.50
N TRP A 144 5.46 -16.39 37.42
CA TRP A 144 6.00 -16.86 36.14
C TRP A 144 5.14 -17.97 35.50
N ARG A 145 4.51 -18.79 36.36
CA ARG A 145 3.66 -19.92 35.92
C ARG A 145 2.39 -19.44 35.23
N ALA A 146 1.76 -18.41 35.76
CA ALA A 146 0.60 -17.82 35.16
C ALA A 146 0.97 -17.02 33.90
N SER A 147 2.09 -16.31 33.93
CA SER A 147 2.53 -15.47 32.81
C SER A 147 2.94 -16.29 31.57
N ILE A 148 3.51 -17.50 31.76
CA ILE A 148 3.94 -18.34 30.65
C ILE A 148 2.77 -18.89 29.82
N ILE A 149 1.57 -19.01 30.40
CA ILE A 149 0.40 -19.61 29.70
C ILE A 149 -0.09 -18.71 28.55
N PRO A 150 -0.41 -17.42 28.77
CA PRO A 150 -0.71 -16.52 27.67
C PRO A 150 0.44 -16.37 26.67
N LEU A 151 1.67 -16.44 27.17
CA LEU A 151 2.87 -16.31 26.33
C LEU A 151 3.03 -17.48 25.36
N LEU A 152 2.67 -18.70 25.75
CA LEU A 152 2.69 -19.88 24.88
C LEU A 152 1.55 -19.86 23.85
N ALA A 153 0.45 -19.16 24.10
CA ALA A 153 -0.65 -19.03 23.15
C ALA A 153 -0.25 -18.18 21.92
N VAL A 154 0.67 -17.22 22.07
CA VAL A 154 1.10 -16.33 20.97
C VAL A 154 1.78 -17.11 19.84
N PRO A 155 2.88 -17.85 20.03
CA PRO A 155 3.52 -18.56 18.93
C PRO A 155 2.61 -19.60 18.29
N VAL A 156 1.74 -20.27 19.05
CA VAL A 156 0.76 -21.22 18.48
C VAL A 156 -0.20 -20.51 17.55
N SER A 157 -0.72 -19.34 17.94
CA SER A 157 -1.66 -18.57 17.11
C SER A 157 -0.96 -17.95 15.91
N VAL A 158 0.25 -17.44 16.05
CA VAL A 158 1.04 -16.84 14.95
C VAL A 158 1.39 -17.91 13.91
N ILE A 159 1.96 -19.04 14.34
CA ILE A 159 2.33 -20.13 13.43
C ILE A 159 1.08 -20.72 12.77
N GLY A 160 0.01 -20.91 13.54
CA GLY A 160 -1.27 -21.39 13.01
C GLY A 160 -1.86 -20.45 11.99
N THR A 161 -1.75 -19.13 12.20
CA THR A 161 -2.20 -18.11 11.24
C THR A 161 -1.38 -18.17 9.95
N PHE A 162 -0.06 -18.29 10.02
CA PHE A 162 0.76 -18.48 8.81
C PHE A 162 0.40 -19.76 8.05
N GLY A 163 0.18 -20.87 8.77
CA GLY A 163 -0.26 -22.11 8.14
C GLY A 163 -1.59 -21.98 7.43
N ALA A 164 -2.56 -21.29 8.04
CA ALA A 164 -3.87 -21.06 7.43
C ALA A 164 -3.79 -20.09 6.24
N LEU A 165 -3.00 -19.02 6.32
CA LEU A 165 -2.75 -18.09 5.22
C LEU A 165 -2.12 -18.82 4.03
N TYR A 166 -1.14 -19.69 4.27
CA TYR A 166 -0.52 -20.52 3.24
C TYR A 166 -1.54 -21.43 2.53
N LEU A 167 -2.40 -22.12 3.30
CA LEU A 167 -3.45 -22.98 2.74
C LEU A 167 -4.49 -22.22 1.91
N LEU A 168 -4.72 -20.94 2.24
CA LEU A 168 -5.64 -20.06 1.50
C LEU A 168 -4.98 -19.32 0.33
N GLY A 169 -3.68 -19.56 0.07
CA GLY A 169 -2.93 -18.95 -1.02
C GLY A 169 -2.55 -17.49 -0.79
N TYR A 170 -2.51 -17.03 0.48
CA TYR A 170 -2.02 -15.70 0.81
C TYR A 170 -0.50 -15.68 0.97
N SER A 171 0.13 -14.61 0.48
CA SER A 171 1.55 -14.36 0.70
C SER A 171 1.80 -13.70 2.06
N ILE A 172 3.02 -13.87 2.58
CA ILE A 172 3.53 -13.04 3.66
C ILE A 172 3.97 -11.70 3.06
N ASN A 173 3.28 -10.65 3.43
CA ASN A 173 3.54 -9.30 2.97
C ASN A 173 3.32 -8.30 4.12
N THR A 174 3.62 -7.03 3.89
CA THR A 174 3.51 -6.00 4.94
C THR A 174 2.11 -5.90 5.55
N LEU A 175 1.04 -6.07 4.75
CA LEU A 175 -0.35 -5.97 5.23
C LEU A 175 -0.73 -7.15 6.13
N THR A 176 -0.38 -8.39 5.74
CA THR A 176 -0.62 -9.57 6.56
C THR A 176 0.18 -9.52 7.85
N LEU A 177 1.42 -9.01 7.80
CA LEU A 177 2.25 -8.82 9.00
C LEU A 177 1.70 -7.72 9.92
N PHE A 178 1.19 -6.60 9.40
CA PHE A 178 0.51 -5.58 10.22
C PHE A 178 -0.73 -6.15 10.90
N GLY A 179 -1.54 -6.92 10.16
CA GLY A 179 -2.67 -7.64 10.72
C GLY A 179 -2.26 -8.57 11.86
N LEU A 180 -1.12 -9.21 11.73
CA LEU A 180 -0.58 -10.11 12.75
C LEU A 180 -0.10 -9.36 14.01
N VAL A 181 0.55 -8.19 13.87
CA VAL A 181 0.94 -7.35 15.01
C VAL A 181 -0.28 -6.96 15.85
N LEU A 182 -1.37 -6.54 15.19
CA LEU A 182 -2.64 -6.26 15.88
C LEU A 182 -3.25 -7.53 16.51
N ALA A 183 -3.18 -8.63 15.80
CA ALA A 183 -3.72 -9.91 16.27
C ALA A 183 -3.02 -10.42 17.53
N ILE A 184 -1.71 -10.19 17.73
CA ILE A 184 -0.99 -10.58 18.96
C ILE A 184 -1.64 -9.99 20.20
N GLY A 185 -1.98 -8.70 20.15
CA GLY A 185 -2.66 -8.06 21.27
C GLY A 185 -4.03 -8.70 21.57
N ILE A 186 -4.78 -9.08 20.52
CA ILE A 186 -6.09 -9.74 20.65
C ILE A 186 -5.97 -11.16 21.20
N VAL A 187 -4.98 -11.91 20.70
CA VAL A 187 -4.74 -13.32 21.04
C VAL A 187 -4.38 -13.53 22.51
N VAL A 188 -3.52 -12.67 23.03
CA VAL A 188 -3.07 -12.77 24.42
C VAL A 188 -4.20 -12.53 25.40
N ASP A 189 -5.11 -11.65 25.06
CA ASP A 189 -6.23 -11.22 25.89
C ASP A 189 -7.15 -12.38 26.31
N ASP A 190 -7.50 -13.28 25.41
CA ASP A 190 -8.40 -14.39 25.69
C ASP A 190 -7.77 -15.39 26.66
N ALA A 191 -6.48 -15.68 26.48
CA ALA A 191 -5.71 -16.54 27.37
C ALA A 191 -5.57 -15.94 28.78
N ILE A 192 -5.40 -14.60 28.87
CA ILE A 192 -5.35 -13.86 30.14
C ILE A 192 -6.64 -14.04 30.93
N VAL A 193 -7.80 -13.88 30.28
CA VAL A 193 -9.12 -14.02 30.93
C VAL A 193 -9.29 -15.40 31.53
N VAL A 194 -8.85 -16.45 30.85
CA VAL A 194 -8.88 -17.83 31.36
C VAL A 194 -7.99 -18.00 32.57
N VAL A 195 -6.71 -17.59 32.45
CA VAL A 195 -5.73 -17.78 33.53
C VAL A 195 -6.13 -17.06 34.79
N GLU A 196 -6.56 -15.80 34.66
CA GLU A 196 -6.98 -14.99 35.81
C GLU A 196 -8.22 -15.59 36.50
N ASN A 197 -9.19 -16.12 35.71
CA ASN A 197 -10.37 -16.75 36.30
C ASN A 197 -10.00 -18.05 37.03
N VAL A 198 -9.02 -18.83 36.50
CA VAL A 198 -8.49 -20.01 37.18
C VAL A 198 -7.77 -19.63 38.47
N GLU A 199 -6.90 -18.59 38.44
CA GLU A 199 -6.21 -18.08 39.65
C GLU A 199 -7.20 -17.62 40.71
N ARG A 200 -8.24 -16.88 40.35
CA ARG A 200 -9.30 -16.46 41.28
C ARG A 200 -9.96 -17.66 41.94
N ASN A 201 -10.33 -18.69 41.19
CA ASN A 201 -10.93 -19.89 41.74
C ASN A 201 -9.96 -20.70 42.62
N ILE A 202 -8.66 -20.64 42.38
CA ILE A 202 -7.62 -21.19 43.28
C ILE A 202 -7.53 -20.37 44.57
N GLU A 203 -7.60 -19.05 44.48
CA GLU A 203 -7.62 -18.16 45.66
C GLU A 203 -8.86 -18.38 46.52
N GLU A 204 -10.02 -18.76 45.94
CA GLU A 204 -11.24 -19.18 46.62
C GLU A 204 -11.15 -20.59 47.24
N GLY A 205 -10.00 -21.29 47.06
CA GLY A 205 -9.70 -22.54 47.73
C GLY A 205 -9.88 -23.80 46.89
N LEU A 206 -10.17 -23.70 45.60
CA LEU A 206 -10.27 -24.86 44.71
C LEU A 206 -8.89 -25.38 44.31
N LYS A 207 -8.78 -26.71 44.09
CA LYS A 207 -7.59 -27.31 43.49
C LYS A 207 -7.45 -26.90 42.02
N PRO A 208 -6.23 -26.80 41.46
CA PRO A 208 -6.01 -26.28 40.10
C PRO A 208 -6.90 -26.90 39.01
N LEU A 209 -7.08 -28.22 39.00
CA LEU A 209 -7.92 -28.92 38.06
C LEU A 209 -9.41 -28.54 38.25
N ALA A 210 -9.89 -28.52 39.47
CA ALA A 210 -11.27 -28.13 39.77
C ALA A 210 -11.51 -26.64 39.47
N ALA A 211 -10.52 -25.79 39.77
CA ALA A 211 -10.53 -24.38 39.46
C ALA A 211 -10.57 -24.12 37.93
N ALA A 212 -9.80 -24.90 37.15
CA ALA A 212 -9.87 -24.81 35.69
C ALA A 212 -11.25 -25.23 35.13
N HIS A 213 -11.82 -26.32 35.65
CA HIS A 213 -13.19 -26.73 35.28
C HIS A 213 -14.25 -25.67 35.61
N GLN A 214 -14.13 -25.07 36.81
CA GLN A 214 -15.08 -24.03 37.22
C GLN A 214 -14.92 -22.76 36.38
N ALA A 215 -13.64 -22.34 36.14
CA ALA A 215 -13.33 -21.21 35.29
C ALA A 215 -13.93 -21.38 33.88
N MET A 216 -13.79 -22.57 33.28
CA MET A 216 -14.35 -22.83 31.93
C MET A 216 -15.89 -22.80 31.92
N LYS A 217 -16.58 -23.21 32.98
CA LYS A 217 -18.02 -23.01 33.07
C LYS A 217 -18.43 -21.54 33.08
N GLU A 218 -17.60 -20.66 33.63
CA GLU A 218 -17.88 -19.24 33.75
C GLU A 218 -17.50 -18.43 32.51
N VAL A 219 -16.39 -18.79 31.82
CA VAL A 219 -15.83 -17.94 30.75
C VAL A 219 -15.94 -18.51 29.35
N SER A 220 -16.30 -19.80 29.14
CA SER A 220 -16.38 -20.37 27.79
C SER A 220 -17.42 -19.66 26.92
N GLY A 221 -18.62 -19.35 27.47
CA GLY A 221 -19.65 -18.60 26.77
C GLY A 221 -19.17 -17.22 26.31
N PRO A 222 -18.69 -16.36 27.24
CA PRO A 222 -18.07 -15.07 26.88
C PRO A 222 -16.95 -15.15 25.85
N ILE A 223 -16.04 -16.12 25.94
CA ILE A 223 -14.90 -16.26 24.99
C ILE A 223 -15.41 -16.60 23.59
N ILE A 224 -16.35 -17.53 23.45
CA ILE A 224 -16.99 -17.87 22.17
C ILE A 224 -17.72 -16.64 21.62
N ALA A 225 -18.45 -15.92 22.47
CA ALA A 225 -19.13 -14.69 22.07
C ALA A 225 -18.18 -13.65 21.49
N ILE A 226 -17.05 -13.40 22.17
CA ILE A 226 -16.01 -12.46 21.76
C ILE A 226 -15.40 -12.89 20.42
N GLY A 227 -15.05 -14.17 20.28
CA GLY A 227 -14.50 -14.71 19.03
C GLY A 227 -15.46 -14.54 17.84
N LEU A 228 -16.75 -14.85 18.03
CA LEU A 228 -17.78 -14.69 17.01
C LEU A 228 -18.00 -13.21 16.66
N VAL A 229 -18.02 -12.32 17.63
CA VAL A 229 -18.20 -10.88 17.44
C VAL A 229 -17.02 -10.30 16.68
N LEU A 230 -15.78 -10.66 17.04
CA LEU A 230 -14.58 -10.23 16.32
C LEU A 230 -14.62 -10.71 14.86
N CYS A 231 -14.93 -11.97 14.61
CA CYS A 231 -15.10 -12.46 13.25
C CYS A 231 -16.19 -11.71 12.48
N ALA A 232 -17.33 -11.43 13.12
CA ALA A 232 -18.44 -10.69 12.51
C ALA A 232 -18.05 -9.25 12.11
N VAL A 233 -17.20 -8.59 12.88
CA VAL A 233 -16.68 -7.26 12.56
C VAL A 233 -15.85 -7.28 11.27
N PHE A 234 -15.06 -8.34 11.04
CA PHE A 234 -14.16 -8.42 9.88
C PHE A 234 -14.81 -8.97 8.62
N ILE A 235 -15.94 -9.68 8.72
CA ILE A 235 -16.64 -10.22 7.55
C ILE A 235 -16.94 -9.17 6.49
N PRO A 236 -17.52 -7.99 6.77
CA PRO A 236 -17.82 -7.01 5.74
C PRO A 236 -16.59 -6.52 4.98
N MET A 237 -15.45 -6.41 5.66
CA MET A 237 -14.18 -5.99 5.04
C MET A 237 -13.65 -7.02 4.02
N ALA A 238 -13.89 -8.30 4.27
CA ALA A 238 -13.42 -9.37 3.39
C ALA A 238 -14.14 -9.43 2.03
N PHE A 239 -15.34 -8.82 1.94
CA PHE A 239 -16.17 -8.84 0.73
C PHE A 239 -16.09 -7.54 -0.10
N LEU A 240 -15.30 -6.57 0.31
CA LEU A 240 -15.06 -5.37 -0.48
C LEU A 240 -14.25 -5.71 -1.74
N SER A 241 -14.58 -5.02 -2.83
CA SER A 241 -13.89 -5.13 -4.12
C SER A 241 -12.90 -3.97 -4.34
N GLY A 242 -12.10 -4.07 -5.41
CA GLY A 242 -11.14 -3.05 -5.81
C GLY A 242 -9.87 -3.01 -4.94
N VAL A 243 -9.05 -1.98 -5.13
CA VAL A 243 -7.77 -1.81 -4.42
C VAL A 243 -7.99 -1.70 -2.92
N THR A 244 -8.91 -0.84 -2.49
CA THR A 244 -9.29 -0.70 -1.07
C THR A 244 -9.75 -2.03 -0.47
N GLY A 245 -10.53 -2.80 -1.23
CA GLY A 245 -10.97 -4.13 -0.81
C GLY A 245 -9.82 -5.10 -0.60
N GLN A 246 -8.77 -5.06 -1.41
CA GLN A 246 -7.57 -5.89 -1.22
C GLN A 246 -6.84 -5.55 0.09
N PHE A 247 -6.71 -4.27 0.43
CA PHE A 247 -6.16 -3.86 1.72
C PHE A 247 -6.99 -4.41 2.88
N TYR A 248 -8.27 -4.12 2.89
CA TYR A 248 -9.17 -4.56 3.97
C TYR A 248 -9.23 -6.08 4.10
N ARG A 249 -9.28 -6.80 3.00
CA ARG A 249 -9.36 -8.26 2.96
C ARG A 249 -8.15 -8.91 3.61
N GLN A 250 -6.94 -8.41 3.32
CA GLN A 250 -5.70 -8.95 3.91
C GLN A 250 -5.69 -8.82 5.43
N PHE A 251 -6.05 -7.64 5.95
CA PHE A 251 -6.21 -7.43 7.38
C PHE A 251 -7.30 -8.30 7.99
N ALA A 252 -8.50 -8.28 7.39
CA ALA A 252 -9.67 -8.98 7.89
C ALA A 252 -9.42 -10.49 8.00
N VAL A 253 -8.89 -11.11 6.95
CA VAL A 253 -8.61 -12.54 6.92
C VAL A 253 -7.54 -12.91 7.95
N THR A 254 -6.44 -12.15 8.02
CA THR A 254 -5.35 -12.41 8.97
C THR A 254 -5.84 -12.33 10.42
N ILE A 255 -6.57 -11.27 10.78
CA ILE A 255 -7.06 -11.07 12.15
C ILE A 255 -8.16 -12.10 12.48
N ALA A 256 -9.08 -12.37 11.56
CA ALA A 256 -10.14 -13.34 11.78
C ALA A 256 -9.60 -14.76 12.02
N ILE A 257 -8.66 -15.22 11.19
CA ILE A 257 -7.99 -16.52 11.39
C ILE A 257 -7.27 -16.58 12.74
N SER A 258 -6.50 -15.55 13.05
CA SER A 258 -5.77 -15.46 14.32
C SER A 258 -6.73 -15.50 15.51
N THR A 259 -7.87 -14.80 15.41
CA THR A 259 -8.92 -14.79 16.45
C THR A 259 -9.56 -16.17 16.63
N VAL A 260 -9.86 -16.89 15.55
CA VAL A 260 -10.42 -18.25 15.64
C VAL A 260 -9.44 -19.19 16.33
N ILE A 261 -8.16 -19.15 15.95
CA ILE A 261 -7.12 -19.97 16.57
C ILE A 261 -6.94 -19.59 18.05
N SER A 262 -6.94 -18.29 18.38
CA SER A 262 -6.91 -17.79 19.76
C SER A 262 -8.06 -18.31 20.60
N THR A 263 -9.28 -18.25 20.08
CA THR A 263 -10.47 -18.77 20.76
C THR A 263 -10.34 -20.27 21.05
N ILE A 264 -9.89 -21.05 20.08
CA ILE A 264 -9.64 -22.48 20.26
C ILE A 264 -8.56 -22.72 21.31
N ASN A 265 -7.43 -21.99 21.27
CA ASN A 265 -6.36 -22.09 22.27
C ASN A 265 -6.84 -21.73 23.67
N SER A 266 -7.65 -20.70 23.80
CA SER A 266 -8.18 -20.24 25.07
C SER A 266 -9.20 -21.22 25.68
N LEU A 267 -9.87 -21.99 24.84
CA LEU A 267 -10.82 -23.03 25.28
C LEU A 267 -10.15 -24.39 25.56
N THR A 268 -8.96 -24.63 25.05
CA THR A 268 -8.28 -25.94 25.12
C THR A 268 -6.90 -25.85 25.80
N LEU A 269 -5.95 -25.16 25.18
CA LEU A 269 -4.56 -25.07 25.64
C LEU A 269 -4.43 -24.33 26.96
N SER A 270 -5.05 -23.16 27.09
CA SER A 270 -4.92 -22.31 28.29
C SER A 270 -5.43 -22.96 29.56
N PRO A 271 -6.65 -23.56 29.61
CA PRO A 271 -7.12 -24.25 30.82
C PRO A 271 -6.33 -25.52 31.13
N ALA A 272 -5.86 -26.26 30.12
CA ALA A 272 -5.03 -27.43 30.33
C ALA A 272 -3.67 -27.05 30.97
N LEU A 273 -3.01 -26.04 30.45
CA LEU A 273 -1.76 -25.52 31.01
C LEU A 273 -2.00 -24.90 32.40
N ALA A 274 -3.10 -24.22 32.65
CA ALA A 274 -3.42 -23.69 33.97
C ALA A 274 -3.61 -24.80 35.00
N ALA A 275 -4.32 -25.87 34.65
CA ALA A 275 -4.49 -27.02 35.52
C ALA A 275 -3.17 -27.74 35.85
N MET A 276 -2.19 -27.75 34.91
CA MET A 276 -0.89 -28.44 35.08
C MET A 276 0.15 -27.56 35.78
N LEU A 277 0.20 -26.28 35.48
CA LEU A 277 1.29 -25.38 35.89
C LEU A 277 0.99 -24.63 37.19
N LEU A 278 -0.29 -24.20 37.40
CA LEU A 278 -0.66 -23.44 38.59
C LEU A 278 -0.66 -24.29 39.84
N LYS A 279 -0.33 -23.69 40.96
CA LYS A 279 -0.27 -24.35 42.25
C LYS A 279 -1.31 -23.77 43.23
N PRO A 280 -1.79 -24.58 44.20
CA PRO A 280 -2.62 -24.04 45.27
C PRO A 280 -1.86 -22.94 46.04
N HIS A 281 -2.60 -21.96 46.54
CA HIS A 281 -2.05 -20.79 47.23
C HIS A 281 -1.27 -21.17 48.50
N SER A 282 -1.58 -22.33 49.11
CA SER A 282 -0.86 -22.89 50.27
C SER A 282 0.47 -23.55 49.92
N ALA A 283 0.80 -23.73 48.66
CA ALA A 283 2.04 -24.44 48.28
C ALA A 283 3.28 -23.51 48.48
N PRO A 284 4.45 -24.07 48.86
CA PRO A 284 5.65 -23.28 49.03
C PRO A 284 6.12 -22.68 47.68
N LYS A 285 6.55 -21.42 47.73
CA LYS A 285 7.05 -20.70 46.54
C LYS A 285 8.31 -21.35 45.99
N ASP A 286 8.36 -21.57 44.70
CA ASP A 286 9.50 -22.11 43.94
C ASP A 286 10.74 -21.20 44.06
N ARG A 287 11.92 -21.74 43.79
CA ARG A 287 13.18 -20.97 43.77
C ARG A 287 13.11 -19.81 42.79
N LEU A 288 12.59 -20.03 41.58
CA LEU A 288 12.42 -19.00 40.54
C LEU A 288 11.44 -17.88 40.98
N GLN A 289 10.30 -18.24 41.56
CA GLN A 289 9.34 -17.24 42.08
C GLN A 289 9.96 -16.40 43.20
N ARG A 290 10.77 -16.98 44.07
CA ARG A 290 11.49 -16.22 45.12
C ARG A 290 12.50 -15.23 44.55
N VAL A 291 13.19 -15.60 43.46
CA VAL A 291 14.09 -14.68 42.74
C VAL A 291 13.32 -13.55 42.12
N ILE A 292 12.20 -13.84 41.43
CA ILE A 292 11.33 -12.82 40.82
C ILE A 292 10.76 -11.85 41.88
N ASP A 293 10.26 -12.39 42.99
CA ASP A 293 9.75 -11.56 44.09
C ASP A 293 10.85 -10.70 44.74
N ALA A 294 12.10 -11.19 44.81
CA ALA A 294 13.23 -10.41 45.31
C ALA A 294 13.64 -9.28 44.33
N LEU A 295 13.67 -9.58 43.03
CA LEU A 295 14.06 -8.61 41.99
C LEU A 295 12.99 -7.58 41.73
N PHE A 296 11.72 -7.99 41.62
CA PHE A 296 10.61 -7.14 41.20
C PHE A 296 9.61 -6.79 42.32
N GLY A 297 9.76 -7.31 43.53
CA GLY A 297 8.86 -7.07 44.65
C GLY A 297 8.74 -5.59 45.04
N TRP A 298 9.78 -4.79 44.76
CA TRP A 298 9.73 -3.33 44.94
C TRP A 298 8.82 -2.63 43.95
N VAL A 299 8.57 -3.23 42.75
CA VAL A 299 7.59 -2.75 41.76
C VAL A 299 6.20 -3.29 42.08
N PHE A 300 6.10 -4.59 42.41
CA PHE A 300 4.80 -5.26 42.60
C PHE A 300 4.01 -4.70 43.79
N ARG A 301 4.67 -4.37 44.89
CA ARG A 301 4.02 -3.84 46.09
C ARG A 301 3.38 -2.47 45.89
N PRO A 302 4.07 -1.46 45.33
CA PRO A 302 3.43 -0.16 44.99
C PRO A 302 2.33 -0.33 43.97
N PHE A 303 2.53 -1.17 42.92
CA PHE A 303 1.54 -1.45 41.91
C PHE A 303 0.22 -1.98 42.50
N ASN A 304 0.30 -3.00 43.37
CA ASN A 304 -0.89 -3.55 44.02
C ASN A 304 -1.61 -2.54 44.91
N ARG A 305 -0.85 -1.72 45.67
CA ARG A 305 -1.46 -0.62 46.46
C ARG A 305 -2.18 0.42 45.59
N PHE A 306 -1.53 0.83 44.51
CA PHE A 306 -2.13 1.77 43.55
C PHE A 306 -3.38 1.18 42.93
N PHE A 307 -3.30 -0.07 42.45
CA PHE A 307 -4.39 -0.76 41.81
C PHE A 307 -5.61 -0.91 42.73
N ASN A 308 -5.42 -1.36 43.98
CA ASN A 308 -6.49 -1.55 44.96
C ASN A 308 -7.13 -0.20 45.36
N ALA A 309 -6.33 0.86 45.51
CA ALA A 309 -6.84 2.21 45.76
C ALA A 309 -7.67 2.73 44.59
N SER A 310 -7.23 2.47 43.34
CA SER A 310 -7.93 2.86 42.12
C SER A 310 -9.24 2.08 41.95
N ALA A 311 -9.25 0.79 42.28
CA ALA A 311 -10.46 -0.04 42.22
C ALA A 311 -11.55 0.47 43.16
N GLY A 312 -11.17 0.86 44.39
CA GLY A 312 -12.14 1.48 45.32
C GLY A 312 -12.73 2.81 44.84
N LYS A 313 -11.89 3.67 44.24
CA LYS A 313 -12.35 4.95 43.63
C LYS A 313 -13.25 4.70 42.42
N TYR A 314 -12.90 3.72 41.55
CA TYR A 314 -13.69 3.32 40.40
C TYR A 314 -15.10 2.85 40.81
N GLN A 315 -15.20 1.95 41.79
CA GLN A 315 -16.49 1.46 42.27
C GLN A 315 -17.40 2.60 42.81
N GLY A 316 -16.79 3.56 43.52
CA GLY A 316 -17.49 4.78 43.95
C GLY A 316 -17.93 5.65 42.75
N GLY A 317 -17.11 5.74 41.71
CA GLY A 317 -17.41 6.43 40.46
C GLY A 317 -18.59 5.83 39.71
N VAL A 318 -18.59 4.51 39.51
CA VAL A 318 -19.67 3.78 38.84
C VAL A 318 -20.98 3.89 39.63
N SER A 319 -20.94 3.75 40.97
CA SER A 319 -22.11 3.95 41.82
C SER A 319 -22.73 5.35 41.68
N ARG A 320 -21.89 6.39 41.59
CA ARG A 320 -22.34 7.78 41.34
C ARG A 320 -22.94 7.95 39.95
N SER A 321 -22.31 7.35 38.91
CA SER A 321 -22.82 7.37 37.54
C SER A 321 -24.16 6.66 37.42
N LEU A 322 -24.36 5.53 38.10
CA LEU A 322 -25.62 4.81 38.15
C LEU A 322 -26.72 5.58 38.87
N ARG A 323 -26.40 6.41 39.87
CA ARG A 323 -27.36 7.30 40.54
C ARG A 323 -27.77 8.50 39.70
N ARG A 324 -26.83 9.04 38.86
CA ARG A 324 -27.03 10.23 38.01
C ARG A 324 -27.16 9.87 36.52
N ARG A 325 -27.91 8.81 36.20
CA ARG A 325 -28.05 8.30 34.86
C ARG A 325 -28.42 9.35 33.83
N GLY A 326 -29.37 10.23 34.12
CA GLY A 326 -29.77 11.32 33.22
C GLY A 326 -28.60 12.21 32.79
N ALA A 327 -27.76 12.63 33.76
CA ALA A 327 -26.57 13.42 33.46
C ALA A 327 -25.57 12.63 32.58
N VAL A 328 -25.39 11.33 32.82
CA VAL A 328 -24.53 10.48 32.01
C VAL A 328 -25.03 10.39 30.56
N PHE A 329 -26.35 10.28 30.34
CA PHE A 329 -26.90 10.28 28.99
C PHE A 329 -26.76 11.64 28.28
N VAL A 330 -26.86 12.75 29.00
CA VAL A 330 -26.57 14.08 28.43
C VAL A 330 -25.10 14.19 28.01
N VAL A 331 -24.16 13.76 28.88
CA VAL A 331 -22.75 13.73 28.54
C VAL A 331 -22.50 12.82 27.35
N TYR A 332 -23.13 11.65 27.30
CA TYR A 332 -23.03 10.72 26.16
C TYR A 332 -23.54 11.36 24.87
N ALA A 333 -24.67 12.04 24.88
CA ALA A 333 -25.19 12.75 23.71
C ALA A 333 -24.25 13.86 23.22
N LEU A 334 -23.62 14.60 24.15
CA LEU A 334 -22.58 15.60 23.80
C LEU A 334 -21.34 14.94 23.17
N LEU A 335 -20.88 13.82 23.73
CA LEU A 335 -19.75 13.06 23.16
C LEU A 335 -20.09 12.47 21.79
N LEU A 336 -21.33 11.98 21.59
CA LEU A 336 -21.79 11.49 20.29
C LEU A 336 -21.79 12.61 19.23
N THR A 337 -22.24 13.81 19.62
CA THR A 337 -22.14 15.01 18.77
C THR A 337 -20.67 15.32 18.47
N GLY A 338 -19.80 15.21 19.47
CA GLY A 338 -18.36 15.34 19.33
C GLY A 338 -17.77 14.34 18.32
N THR A 339 -18.23 13.08 18.34
CA THR A 339 -17.82 12.06 17.35
C THR A 339 -18.15 12.53 15.92
N GLY A 340 -19.37 12.99 15.69
CA GLY A 340 -19.78 13.51 14.38
C GLY A 340 -18.98 14.75 13.95
N LEU A 341 -18.64 15.64 14.89
CA LEU A 341 -17.77 16.78 14.61
C LEU A 341 -16.34 16.36 14.27
N MET A 342 -15.79 15.36 14.97
CA MET A 342 -14.44 14.85 14.68
C MET A 342 -14.34 14.15 13.33
N PHE A 343 -15.38 13.42 12.90
CA PHE A 343 -15.43 12.90 11.52
C PHE A 343 -15.40 13.99 10.44
N LYS A 344 -15.85 15.20 10.76
CA LYS A 344 -15.72 16.35 9.85
C LYS A 344 -14.39 17.09 10.00
N ALA A 345 -13.82 17.09 11.21
CA ALA A 345 -12.58 17.81 11.50
C ALA A 345 -11.33 17.05 11.01
N VAL A 346 -11.34 15.73 11.08
CA VAL A 346 -10.26 14.89 10.52
C VAL A 346 -10.50 14.77 9.01
N PRO A 347 -9.59 15.30 8.18
CA PRO A 347 -9.78 15.29 6.74
C PRO A 347 -9.78 13.86 6.19
N PRO A 348 -10.62 13.55 5.19
CA PRO A 348 -10.57 12.26 4.55
C PRO A 348 -9.29 12.11 3.72
N GLY A 349 -8.64 10.96 3.82
CA GLY A 349 -7.46 10.57 3.05
C GLY A 349 -7.64 9.23 2.38
N PHE A 350 -6.64 8.81 1.60
CA PHE A 350 -6.67 7.51 0.93
C PHE A 350 -5.50 6.63 1.38
N ILE A 351 -4.34 6.77 0.77
CA ILE A 351 -3.13 6.05 1.15
C ILE A 351 -2.05 7.10 1.43
N PRO A 352 -1.40 7.07 2.60
CA PRO A 352 -0.35 8.04 2.91
C PRO A 352 0.84 7.87 1.96
N THR A 353 1.48 8.97 1.60
CA THR A 353 2.76 8.97 0.90
C THR A 353 3.81 8.33 1.81
N GLN A 354 4.71 7.55 1.21
CA GLN A 354 5.71 6.78 1.92
C GLN A 354 7.10 7.16 1.45
N ASP A 355 8.05 7.17 2.38
CA ASP A 355 9.46 7.24 2.06
C ASP A 355 9.93 5.87 1.53
N LYS A 356 10.06 5.78 0.20
CA LYS A 356 10.41 4.53 -0.50
C LYS A 356 11.89 4.42 -0.87
N LEU A 357 12.74 5.20 -0.24
CA LEU A 357 14.18 5.26 -0.50
C LEU A 357 14.54 5.78 -1.89
N TYR A 358 13.66 6.48 -2.57
CA TYR A 358 13.97 7.21 -3.79
C TYR A 358 13.02 8.38 -4.03
N LEU A 359 13.49 9.33 -4.83
CA LEU A 359 12.74 10.46 -5.36
C LEU A 359 12.79 10.43 -6.89
N ILE A 360 11.90 11.14 -7.53
CA ILE A 360 11.85 11.32 -8.99
C ILE A 360 11.90 12.81 -9.26
N ALA A 361 12.72 13.23 -10.23
CA ALA A 361 12.67 14.60 -10.75
C ALA A 361 12.43 14.60 -12.25
N GLY A 362 11.59 15.50 -12.70
CA GLY A 362 11.33 15.74 -14.11
C GLY A 362 11.83 17.11 -14.55
N VAL A 363 12.29 17.19 -15.78
CA VAL A 363 12.57 18.47 -16.44
C VAL A 363 11.74 18.62 -17.70
N LYS A 364 11.30 19.84 -17.99
CA LYS A 364 10.60 20.19 -19.23
C LYS A 364 11.13 21.51 -19.75
N LEU A 365 11.66 21.48 -20.95
CA LEU A 365 12.12 22.65 -21.69
C LEU A 365 11.00 23.19 -22.60
N PRO A 366 11.14 24.41 -23.16
CA PRO A 366 10.23 24.91 -24.18
C PRO A 366 10.06 23.93 -25.34
N GLU A 367 8.91 23.94 -25.93
CA GLU A 367 8.54 23.06 -27.05
C GLU A 367 9.55 23.17 -28.20
N GLY A 368 9.96 22.03 -28.75
CA GLY A 368 10.98 21.96 -29.81
C GLY A 368 12.42 22.09 -29.33
N ALA A 369 12.69 22.08 -28.01
CA ALA A 369 14.08 22.03 -27.52
C ALA A 369 14.74 20.71 -27.89
N SER A 370 16.03 20.77 -28.22
CA SER A 370 16.81 19.58 -28.58
C SER A 370 17.14 18.74 -27.35
N LEU A 371 17.40 17.46 -27.57
CA LEU A 371 17.81 16.51 -26.54
C LEU A 371 19.08 16.97 -25.80
N GLU A 372 20.01 17.60 -26.52
CA GLU A 372 21.25 18.15 -25.95
C GLU A 372 20.98 19.24 -24.91
N ARG A 373 20.03 20.15 -25.18
CA ARG A 373 19.66 21.18 -24.19
C ARG A 373 18.96 20.57 -22.98
N THR A 374 18.18 19.52 -23.20
CA THR A 374 17.51 18.78 -22.13
C THR A 374 18.53 18.07 -21.26
N ASP A 375 19.51 17.44 -21.86
CA ASP A 375 20.62 16.78 -21.17
C ASP A 375 21.39 17.77 -20.27
N GLN A 376 21.74 18.94 -20.78
CA GLN A 376 22.42 19.98 -20.03
C GLN A 376 21.62 20.48 -18.81
N LEU A 377 20.29 20.63 -18.94
CA LEU A 377 19.46 21.00 -17.80
C LEU A 377 19.35 19.84 -16.80
N LEU A 378 19.19 18.62 -17.29
CA LEU A 378 19.09 17.44 -16.46
C LEU A 378 20.36 17.21 -15.64
N GLN A 379 21.54 17.45 -16.24
CA GLN A 379 22.83 17.40 -15.56
C GLN A 379 22.88 18.38 -14.38
N LYS A 380 22.41 19.62 -14.57
CA LYS A 380 22.36 20.61 -13.48
C LYS A 380 21.44 20.17 -12.34
N VAL A 381 20.29 19.55 -12.67
CA VAL A 381 19.38 19.01 -11.66
C VAL A 381 20.04 17.84 -10.92
N THR A 382 20.74 16.98 -11.63
CA THR A 382 21.54 15.87 -11.07
C THR A 382 22.60 16.39 -10.10
N ASP A 383 23.39 17.37 -10.49
CA ASP A 383 24.44 17.96 -9.66
C ASP A 383 23.88 18.57 -8.37
N ILE A 384 22.77 19.32 -8.49
CA ILE A 384 22.08 19.91 -7.33
C ILE A 384 21.58 18.82 -6.36
N ALA A 385 21.00 17.75 -6.89
CA ALA A 385 20.49 16.66 -6.09
C ALA A 385 21.60 15.86 -5.40
N MET A 386 22.69 15.55 -6.11
CA MET A 386 23.85 14.84 -5.55
C MET A 386 24.56 15.62 -4.44
N GLU A 387 24.51 16.96 -4.46
CA GLU A 387 24.99 17.81 -3.37
C GLU A 387 24.03 17.86 -2.17
N THR A 388 22.80 17.33 -2.30
CA THR A 388 21.80 17.38 -1.23
C THR A 388 22.01 16.20 -0.28
N GLU A 389 22.06 16.47 1.04
CA GLU A 389 22.24 15.43 2.05
C GLU A 389 21.15 14.36 1.95
N GLY A 390 21.55 13.10 1.91
CA GLY A 390 20.63 11.95 1.88
C GLY A 390 20.43 11.34 0.49
N VAL A 391 20.85 11.98 -0.59
CA VAL A 391 20.90 11.38 -1.93
C VAL A 391 22.11 10.47 -2.05
N ALA A 392 21.91 9.26 -2.58
CA ALA A 392 22.98 8.28 -2.79
C ALA A 392 23.50 8.31 -4.22
N ASN A 393 22.62 8.19 -5.20
CA ASN A 393 22.93 8.12 -6.62
C ASN A 393 21.92 8.92 -7.44
N ALA A 394 22.19 9.10 -8.72
CA ALA A 394 21.29 9.70 -9.70
C ALA A 394 21.28 8.91 -11.00
N VAL A 395 20.12 8.38 -11.38
CA VAL A 395 19.93 7.67 -12.64
C VAL A 395 19.11 8.54 -13.57
N ALA A 396 19.75 9.13 -14.57
CA ALA A 396 19.16 10.14 -15.44
C ALA A 396 18.83 9.59 -16.84
N PHE A 397 17.69 10.01 -17.36
CA PHE A 397 17.20 9.65 -18.69
C PHE A 397 16.82 10.91 -19.47
N PRO A 398 17.76 11.59 -20.14
CA PRO A 398 17.44 12.65 -21.09
C PRO A 398 16.60 12.10 -22.23
N GLY A 399 15.48 12.76 -22.55
CA GLY A 399 14.54 12.32 -23.59
C GLY A 399 13.36 11.52 -23.08
N LEU A 400 13.29 11.15 -21.80
CA LEU A 400 12.17 10.43 -21.20
C LEU A 400 11.21 11.38 -20.50
N ASN A 401 9.93 11.28 -20.81
CA ASN A 401 8.88 12.01 -20.11
C ASN A 401 8.49 11.26 -18.82
N ALA A 402 8.63 11.91 -17.67
CA ALA A 402 8.36 11.32 -16.35
C ALA A 402 6.89 10.94 -16.13
N LEU A 403 5.94 11.63 -16.77
CA LEU A 403 4.51 11.42 -16.55
C LEU A 403 3.92 10.32 -17.43
N GLN A 404 4.36 10.23 -18.68
CA GLN A 404 3.78 9.30 -19.67
C GLN A 404 4.72 8.16 -20.05
N PHE A 405 5.96 8.16 -19.62
CA PHE A 405 7.00 7.22 -20.04
C PHE A 405 7.14 7.12 -21.56
N THR A 406 6.99 8.28 -22.23
CA THR A 406 7.18 8.42 -23.68
C THR A 406 8.46 9.19 -23.97
N ASN A 407 9.02 9.00 -25.17
CA ASN A 407 10.23 9.70 -25.58
C ASN A 407 9.87 11.06 -26.18
N THR A 408 10.40 12.13 -25.57
CA THR A 408 10.26 13.51 -26.09
C THR A 408 11.56 14.28 -25.86
N SER A 409 12.05 14.95 -26.90
CA SER A 409 13.40 15.59 -26.87
C SER A 409 13.54 16.68 -25.81
N ASN A 410 12.45 17.34 -25.44
CA ASN A 410 12.42 18.48 -24.52
C ASN A 410 12.08 18.10 -23.07
N THR A 411 12.02 16.80 -22.75
CA THR A 411 11.79 16.30 -21.39
C THR A 411 12.88 15.36 -20.92
N GLY A 412 13.06 15.23 -19.63
CA GLY A 412 13.96 14.27 -19.03
C GLY A 412 13.51 13.90 -17.62
N VAL A 413 13.92 12.75 -17.15
CA VAL A 413 13.64 12.26 -15.80
C VAL A 413 14.92 11.80 -15.12
N VAL A 414 15.00 12.03 -13.81
CA VAL A 414 16.06 11.47 -12.96
C VAL A 414 15.41 10.76 -11.79
N PHE A 415 15.88 9.56 -11.50
CA PHE A 415 15.58 8.83 -10.28
C PHE A 415 16.73 9.05 -9.30
N PHE A 416 16.42 9.44 -8.07
CA PHE A 416 17.36 9.65 -6.99
C PHE A 416 17.18 8.62 -5.90
N PRO A 417 17.87 7.48 -5.96
CA PRO A 417 17.98 6.60 -4.81
C PRO A 417 18.54 7.36 -3.61
N LEU A 418 17.91 7.16 -2.44
CA LEU A 418 18.31 7.79 -1.20
C LEU A 418 19.15 6.83 -0.36
N LYS A 419 19.99 7.40 0.49
CA LYS A 419 20.75 6.63 1.47
C LYS A 419 19.81 5.85 2.39
N PRO A 420 20.22 4.70 2.93
CA PRO A 420 19.47 3.94 3.92
C PRO A 420 18.98 4.81 5.10
N PHE A 421 17.90 4.40 5.75
CA PHE A 421 17.28 5.17 6.84
C PHE A 421 18.23 5.44 8.03
N ASP A 422 19.18 4.56 8.28
CA ASP A 422 20.18 4.67 9.34
C ASP A 422 21.38 5.54 8.97
N GLU A 423 21.54 5.88 7.70
CA GLU A 423 22.64 6.73 7.19
C GLU A 423 22.20 8.18 6.91
N ARG A 424 20.93 8.53 7.13
CA ARG A 424 20.40 9.87 6.91
C ARG A 424 19.52 10.36 8.06
N ASN A 425 19.51 11.66 8.27
CA ASN A 425 18.67 12.31 9.27
C ASN A 425 17.40 12.93 8.69
N LEU A 426 17.36 13.14 7.37
CA LEU A 426 16.26 13.79 6.66
C LEU A 426 15.32 12.74 6.06
N SER A 427 14.02 12.99 6.13
CA SER A 427 13.00 12.21 5.42
C SER A 427 13.05 12.50 3.91
N ALA A 428 12.52 11.58 3.09
CA ALA A 428 12.41 11.81 1.66
C ALA A 428 11.62 13.08 1.32
N ALA A 429 10.59 13.41 2.10
CA ALA A 429 9.81 14.64 1.93
C ALA A 429 10.66 15.91 2.18
N GLU A 430 11.52 15.92 3.20
CA GLU A 430 12.42 17.02 3.48
C GLU A 430 13.51 17.18 2.41
N ILE A 431 14.07 16.06 1.95
CA ILE A 431 15.05 16.04 0.83
C ILE A 431 14.37 16.57 -0.44
N ASN A 432 13.16 16.10 -0.76
CA ASN A 432 12.36 16.57 -1.90
C ASN A 432 12.12 18.09 -1.84
N ALA A 433 11.77 18.61 -0.67
CA ALA A 433 11.57 20.05 -0.48
C ALA A 433 12.87 20.85 -0.69
N GLN A 434 14.02 20.37 -0.20
CA GLN A 434 15.33 21.02 -0.40
C GLN A 434 15.74 21.01 -1.87
N ILE A 435 15.57 19.88 -2.57
CA ILE A 435 15.85 19.78 -4.00
C ILE A 435 14.97 20.78 -4.76
N ASN A 436 13.65 20.80 -4.53
CA ASN A 436 12.72 21.72 -5.17
C ASN A 436 13.06 23.18 -4.94
N GLN A 437 13.47 23.55 -3.73
CA GLN A 437 13.91 24.91 -3.41
C GLN A 437 15.12 25.33 -4.25
N ARG A 438 16.08 24.44 -4.46
CA ARG A 438 17.31 24.73 -5.23
C ARG A 438 17.06 24.74 -6.74
N ILE A 439 16.30 23.76 -7.27
CA ILE A 439 16.01 23.66 -8.72
C ILE A 439 15.04 24.74 -9.20
N SER A 440 14.22 25.33 -8.33
CA SER A 440 13.29 26.43 -8.70
C SER A 440 13.99 27.67 -9.23
N GLY A 441 15.30 27.82 -8.96
CA GLY A 441 16.14 28.91 -9.46
C GLY A 441 16.60 28.75 -10.91
N LEU A 442 16.43 27.58 -11.52
CA LEU A 442 16.85 27.30 -12.90
C LEU A 442 15.93 28.04 -13.90
N LYS A 443 16.53 28.66 -14.90
CA LYS A 443 15.81 29.53 -15.87
C LYS A 443 15.70 28.92 -17.27
N GLU A 444 16.43 27.84 -17.52
CA GLU A 444 16.53 27.19 -18.82
C GLU A 444 15.28 26.39 -19.19
N GLY A 445 14.56 25.94 -18.18
CA GLY A 445 13.32 25.15 -18.29
C GLY A 445 12.65 24.98 -16.94
N PHE A 446 11.56 24.27 -16.92
CA PHE A 446 10.86 23.88 -15.70
C PHE A 446 11.47 22.57 -15.15
N ALA A 447 11.81 22.56 -13.86
CA ALA A 447 12.31 21.39 -13.16
C ALA A 447 11.51 21.19 -11.85
N PHE A 448 11.18 19.96 -11.53
CA PHE A 448 10.40 19.62 -10.34
C PHE A 448 10.80 18.23 -9.83
N ALA A 449 10.84 18.05 -8.52
CA ALA A 449 11.04 16.77 -7.86
C ALA A 449 9.80 16.38 -7.08
N PHE A 450 9.49 15.10 -7.03
CA PHE A 450 8.28 14.57 -6.40
C PHE A 450 8.51 13.18 -5.80
N MET A 451 7.62 12.81 -4.87
CA MET A 451 7.63 11.50 -4.24
C MET A 451 7.09 10.43 -5.19
N PRO A 452 7.58 9.19 -5.10
CA PRO A 452 7.01 8.08 -5.87
C PRO A 452 5.58 7.76 -5.44
N PRO A 453 4.79 7.07 -6.28
CA PRO A 453 3.43 6.70 -5.93
C PRO A 453 3.42 5.73 -4.74
N PRO A 454 2.42 5.82 -3.85
CA PRO A 454 2.30 4.90 -2.70
C PRO A 454 2.18 3.43 -3.11
N ILE A 455 1.58 3.16 -4.26
CA ILE A 455 1.48 1.82 -4.87
C ILE A 455 2.16 1.87 -6.23
N LEU A 456 3.22 1.06 -6.40
CA LEU A 456 3.88 0.90 -7.69
C LEU A 456 2.91 0.32 -8.72
N GLY A 457 2.89 0.91 -9.92
CA GLY A 457 1.99 0.54 -11.01
C GLY A 457 0.62 1.22 -10.99
N LEU A 458 0.31 2.04 -9.97
CA LEU A 458 -0.88 2.89 -9.94
C LEU A 458 -0.47 4.36 -9.98
N GLY A 459 0.05 4.79 -11.13
CA GLY A 459 0.55 6.13 -11.38
C GLY A 459 2.08 6.23 -11.32
N ASN A 460 2.59 7.37 -11.77
CA ASN A 460 4.02 7.64 -11.92
C ASN A 460 4.57 8.56 -10.82
N GLY A 461 3.70 9.14 -10.01
CA GLY A 461 4.06 10.01 -8.89
C GLY A 461 3.00 10.00 -7.80
N SER A 462 3.33 10.60 -6.66
CA SER A 462 2.36 10.90 -5.61
C SER A 462 1.43 12.05 -6.03
N GLY A 463 0.31 12.21 -5.31
CA GLY A 463 -0.64 13.29 -5.54
C GLY A 463 -1.80 12.93 -6.45
N TYR A 464 -2.39 13.95 -7.09
CA TYR A 464 -3.52 13.76 -7.98
C TYR A 464 -3.10 13.66 -9.44
N GLN A 465 -3.87 12.84 -10.19
CA GLN A 465 -3.69 12.67 -11.65
C GLN A 465 -5.06 12.61 -12.34
N LEU A 466 -5.19 13.36 -13.43
CA LEU A 466 -6.40 13.42 -14.23
C LEU A 466 -6.08 13.70 -15.70
N PHE A 467 -7.04 13.40 -16.57
CA PHE A 467 -7.03 13.82 -17.96
C PHE A 467 -8.15 14.83 -18.26
N ILE A 468 -7.84 15.85 -19.05
CA ILE A 468 -8.86 16.70 -19.70
C ILE A 468 -9.08 16.13 -21.10
N GLU A 469 -10.32 15.76 -21.42
CA GLU A 469 -10.72 15.15 -22.69
C GLU A 469 -11.45 16.15 -23.58
N ASP A 470 -11.10 16.22 -24.85
CA ASP A 470 -11.88 16.93 -25.88
C ASP A 470 -12.94 16.00 -26.46
N ARG A 471 -14.12 15.96 -25.83
CA ARG A 471 -15.27 15.17 -26.30
C ARG A 471 -16.08 15.91 -27.37
N GLY A 472 -15.90 17.22 -27.48
CA GLY A 472 -16.59 18.10 -28.44
C GLY A 472 -15.87 18.26 -29.78
N ASN A 473 -14.68 17.65 -29.95
CA ASN A 473 -13.81 17.81 -31.10
C ASN A 473 -13.50 19.29 -31.40
N LEU A 474 -13.15 20.04 -30.35
CA LEU A 474 -12.82 21.46 -30.42
C LEU A 474 -11.41 21.72 -30.97
N GLY A 475 -10.57 20.68 -30.94
CA GLY A 475 -9.23 20.68 -31.51
C GLY A 475 -8.12 20.94 -30.46
N TYR A 476 -6.90 20.63 -30.88
CA TYR A 476 -5.71 20.62 -29.98
C TYR A 476 -5.40 21.97 -29.36
N GLY A 477 -5.59 23.08 -30.12
CA GLY A 477 -5.41 24.44 -29.59
C GLY A 477 -6.44 24.83 -28.52
N ALA A 478 -7.69 24.40 -28.68
CA ALA A 478 -8.72 24.60 -27.65
C ALA A 478 -8.43 23.81 -26.41
N LEU A 479 -7.93 22.55 -26.54
CA LEU A 479 -7.49 21.71 -25.44
C LEU A 479 -6.32 22.35 -24.68
N GLN A 480 -5.32 22.89 -25.41
CA GLN A 480 -4.20 23.61 -24.78
C GLN A 480 -4.64 24.81 -23.96
N ASN A 481 -5.59 25.59 -24.49
CA ASN A 481 -6.14 26.75 -23.79
C ASN A 481 -6.88 26.32 -22.50
N ALA A 482 -7.66 25.26 -22.57
CA ALA A 482 -8.35 24.72 -21.39
C ALA A 482 -7.37 24.24 -20.34
N VAL A 483 -6.32 23.51 -20.74
CA VAL A 483 -5.22 23.08 -19.86
C VAL A 483 -4.58 24.28 -19.19
N ASN A 484 -4.19 25.30 -19.94
CA ASN A 484 -3.53 26.50 -19.40
C ASN A 484 -4.44 27.26 -18.40
N GLN A 485 -5.74 27.38 -18.70
CA GLN A 485 -6.71 28.02 -17.80
C GLN A 485 -6.88 27.20 -16.52
N PHE A 486 -6.99 25.89 -16.64
CA PHE A 486 -7.15 25.00 -15.49
C PHE A 486 -5.89 24.97 -14.60
N GLN A 487 -4.70 24.89 -15.21
CA GLN A 487 -3.43 25.01 -14.48
C GLN A 487 -3.31 26.37 -13.76
N GLY A 488 -3.73 27.45 -14.41
CA GLY A 488 -3.75 28.78 -13.80
C GLY A 488 -4.68 28.85 -12.59
N ALA A 489 -5.87 28.23 -12.66
CA ALA A 489 -6.82 28.18 -11.57
C ALA A 489 -6.30 27.33 -10.40
N ILE A 490 -5.69 26.19 -10.69
CA ILE A 490 -5.06 25.33 -9.66
C ILE A 490 -3.95 26.09 -8.93
N SER A 491 -3.05 26.73 -9.69
CA SER A 491 -1.90 27.46 -9.11
C SER A 491 -2.30 28.64 -8.22
N GLN A 492 -3.51 29.19 -8.39
CA GLN A 492 -4.05 30.25 -7.54
C GLN A 492 -4.80 29.73 -6.32
N THR A 493 -4.98 28.41 -6.20
CA THR A 493 -5.72 27.78 -5.10
C THR A 493 -4.77 27.48 -3.93
N PRO A 494 -5.04 28.04 -2.74
CA PRO A 494 -4.18 27.81 -1.57
C PRO A 494 -4.07 26.32 -1.22
N GLY A 495 -2.85 25.85 -0.99
CA GLY A 495 -2.58 24.46 -0.65
C GLY A 495 -2.43 23.52 -1.84
N MET A 496 -2.71 23.99 -3.07
CA MET A 496 -2.42 23.23 -4.28
C MET A 496 -1.00 23.57 -4.78
N GLY A 497 -0.20 22.55 -5.05
CA GLY A 497 1.10 22.71 -5.70
C GLY A 497 0.95 23.10 -7.18
N TYR A 498 2.08 23.41 -7.80
CA TYR A 498 2.08 23.75 -9.23
C TYR A 498 1.72 22.52 -10.07
N PRO A 499 0.64 22.57 -10.88
CA PRO A 499 0.25 21.44 -11.72
C PRO A 499 1.17 21.31 -12.93
N ILE A 500 1.51 20.08 -13.27
CA ILE A 500 2.33 19.74 -14.42
C ILE A 500 1.51 19.00 -15.47
N THR A 501 1.91 19.16 -16.73
CA THR A 501 1.31 18.44 -17.86
C THR A 501 2.40 18.05 -18.85
N SER A 502 2.27 16.88 -19.45
CA SER A 502 3.09 16.50 -20.60
C SER A 502 2.57 17.03 -21.91
N TYR A 503 1.30 17.46 -21.95
CA TYR A 503 0.64 17.93 -23.16
C TYR A 503 1.30 19.17 -23.74
N GLN A 504 1.49 19.16 -25.06
CA GLN A 504 2.05 20.28 -25.84
C GLN A 504 1.41 20.26 -27.24
N ALA A 505 0.87 21.40 -27.64
CA ALA A 505 0.17 21.54 -28.92
C ALA A 505 0.87 22.48 -29.91
N ASN A 506 1.93 23.18 -29.48
CA ASN A 506 2.64 24.16 -30.29
C ASN A 506 4.07 23.74 -30.63
N VAL A 507 4.29 22.42 -30.74
CA VAL A 507 5.58 21.91 -31.16
C VAL A 507 5.87 22.34 -32.59
N PRO A 508 7.02 22.98 -32.86
CA PRO A 508 7.39 23.38 -34.22
C PRO A 508 7.45 22.17 -35.16
N GLN A 509 6.77 22.25 -36.28
CA GLN A 509 6.73 21.19 -37.28
C GLN A 509 6.96 21.78 -38.69
N LEU A 510 7.40 20.94 -39.60
CA LEU A 510 7.46 21.24 -41.02
C LEU A 510 6.33 20.51 -41.75
N ASP A 511 5.47 21.27 -42.39
CA ASP A 511 4.39 20.73 -43.16
C ASP A 511 4.78 20.69 -44.66
N ALA A 512 4.90 19.46 -45.19
CA ALA A 512 5.34 19.20 -46.57
C ALA A 512 4.11 18.95 -47.45
N GLU A 513 3.59 20.02 -48.10
CA GLU A 513 2.44 19.92 -48.98
C GLU A 513 2.87 19.47 -50.36
N VAL A 514 2.39 18.30 -50.79
CA VAL A 514 2.72 17.70 -52.09
C VAL A 514 1.73 18.15 -53.15
N ASP A 515 2.24 18.86 -54.20
CA ASP A 515 1.47 19.15 -55.42
C ASP A 515 1.41 17.89 -56.30
N ARG A 516 0.33 17.15 -56.13
CA ARG A 516 0.10 15.87 -56.84
C ARG A 516 -0.01 16.01 -58.35
N LEU A 517 -0.47 17.16 -58.84
CA LEU A 517 -0.55 17.42 -60.29
C LEU A 517 0.82 17.65 -60.88
N LYS A 518 1.67 18.41 -60.20
CA LYS A 518 3.07 18.59 -60.66
C LYS A 518 3.86 17.29 -60.56
N ALA A 519 3.69 16.51 -59.50
CA ALA A 519 4.35 15.19 -59.40
C ALA A 519 3.98 14.31 -60.59
N LYS A 520 2.69 14.22 -60.87
CA LYS A 520 2.20 13.40 -62.02
C LYS A 520 2.65 13.98 -63.37
N ALA A 521 2.68 15.32 -63.55
CA ALA A 521 3.15 15.95 -64.81
C ALA A 521 4.66 15.73 -65.02
N GLN A 522 5.44 15.55 -63.98
CA GLN A 522 6.89 15.21 -64.03
C GLN A 522 7.15 13.69 -64.09
N GLY A 523 6.12 12.88 -64.14
CA GLY A 523 6.23 11.42 -64.17
C GLY A 523 6.72 10.84 -62.89
N VAL A 524 6.53 11.50 -61.74
CA VAL A 524 6.99 11.01 -60.44
C VAL A 524 5.86 10.29 -59.74
N PRO A 525 6.01 9.00 -59.45
CA PRO A 525 5.08 8.24 -58.63
C PRO A 525 5.10 8.76 -57.17
N LEU A 526 3.93 8.95 -56.57
CA LEU A 526 3.81 9.43 -55.21
C LEU A 526 4.48 8.52 -54.20
N THR A 527 4.50 7.20 -54.49
CA THR A 527 5.22 6.21 -53.66
C THR A 527 6.70 6.53 -53.62
N GLU A 528 7.35 6.73 -54.75
CA GLU A 528 8.78 7.07 -54.85
C GLU A 528 9.10 8.39 -54.12
N LEU A 529 8.19 9.37 -54.21
CA LEU A 529 8.32 10.61 -53.50
C LEU A 529 8.28 10.43 -51.96
N PHE A 530 7.29 9.70 -51.50
CA PHE A 530 7.17 9.47 -50.05
C PHE A 530 8.27 8.56 -49.52
N ASP A 531 8.67 7.51 -50.27
CA ASP A 531 9.77 6.63 -49.91
C ASP A 531 11.09 7.41 -49.86
N THR A 532 11.30 8.38 -50.75
CA THR A 532 12.45 9.29 -50.68
C THR A 532 12.44 10.12 -49.42
N LEU A 533 11.34 10.79 -49.12
CA LEU A 533 11.19 11.61 -47.90
C LEU A 533 11.41 10.76 -46.65
N GLN A 534 10.80 9.58 -46.57
CA GLN A 534 10.94 8.65 -45.48
C GLN A 534 12.40 8.21 -45.30
N THR A 535 13.03 7.74 -46.38
CA THR A 535 14.40 7.18 -46.30
C THR A 535 15.41 8.24 -45.84
N TYR A 536 15.34 9.45 -46.42
CA TYR A 536 16.31 10.49 -46.14
C TYR A 536 16.06 11.17 -44.79
N LEU A 537 14.80 11.44 -44.41
CA LEU A 537 14.48 12.20 -43.22
C LEU A 537 14.13 11.31 -42.01
N GLY A 538 13.30 10.27 -42.25
CA GLY A 538 12.77 9.41 -41.20
C GLY A 538 13.48 8.08 -41.03
N SER A 539 14.47 7.77 -41.88
CA SER A 539 15.13 6.47 -41.96
C SER A 539 14.29 5.35 -42.62
N THR A 540 14.98 4.33 -43.11
CA THR A 540 14.35 3.12 -43.64
C THR A 540 15.08 1.87 -43.16
N TYR A 541 14.30 0.89 -42.83
CA TYR A 541 14.78 -0.46 -42.53
C TYR A 541 15.14 -1.14 -43.87
N VAL A 542 16.41 -1.59 -44.00
CA VAL A 542 16.90 -2.22 -45.20
C VAL A 542 16.86 -3.73 -45.08
N ASN A 543 17.45 -4.30 -44.04
CA ASN A 543 17.57 -5.72 -43.79
C ASN A 543 18.02 -5.99 -42.36
N ASP A 544 18.20 -7.28 -42.04
CA ASP A 544 18.78 -7.73 -40.78
C ASP A 544 20.21 -8.24 -40.93
N PHE A 545 21.00 -8.16 -39.87
CA PHE A 545 22.25 -8.86 -39.71
C PHE A 545 22.35 -9.58 -38.37
N ASN A 546 23.16 -10.62 -38.28
CA ASN A 546 23.34 -11.42 -37.07
C ASN A 546 24.71 -11.11 -36.43
N ARG A 547 24.68 -10.72 -35.15
CA ARG A 547 25.88 -10.49 -34.37
C ARG A 547 25.59 -10.68 -32.88
N PHE A 548 26.60 -11.11 -32.12
CA PHE A 548 26.45 -11.34 -30.66
C PHE A 548 25.31 -12.30 -30.29
N GLY A 549 25.00 -13.28 -31.12
CA GLY A 549 23.91 -14.24 -30.91
C GLY A 549 22.49 -13.69 -31.09
N ARG A 550 22.36 -12.49 -31.67
CA ARG A 550 21.08 -11.80 -31.92
C ARG A 550 20.97 -11.28 -33.34
N THR A 551 19.74 -11.00 -33.74
CA THR A 551 19.43 -10.36 -35.05
C THR A 551 19.26 -8.84 -34.81
N TRP A 552 19.94 -8.04 -35.60
CA TRP A 552 19.93 -6.57 -35.56
C TRP A 552 19.48 -6.00 -36.89
N GLN A 553 19.01 -4.76 -36.88
CA GLN A 553 18.50 -4.10 -38.07
C GLN A 553 19.59 -3.26 -38.76
N VAL A 554 19.59 -3.30 -40.10
CA VAL A 554 20.32 -2.36 -40.93
C VAL A 554 19.41 -1.19 -41.30
N ILE A 555 19.77 -0.01 -40.87
CA ILE A 555 18.98 1.21 -41.04
C ILE A 555 19.73 2.17 -41.96
N ALA A 556 19.07 2.73 -42.96
CA ALA A 556 19.63 3.76 -43.83
C ALA A 556 18.90 5.11 -43.62
N GLN A 557 19.68 6.20 -43.60
CA GLN A 557 19.18 7.56 -43.44
C GLN A 557 20.15 8.55 -44.13
N ALA A 558 19.71 9.75 -44.50
CA ALA A 558 20.62 10.79 -44.90
C ALA A 558 21.54 11.20 -43.76
N ASP A 559 22.82 11.44 -44.02
CA ASP A 559 23.73 12.02 -43.03
C ASP A 559 23.31 13.45 -42.66
N ALA A 560 23.66 13.90 -41.43
CA ALA A 560 23.20 15.17 -40.87
C ALA A 560 23.33 16.39 -41.79
N PRO A 561 24.45 16.62 -42.49
CA PRO A 561 24.64 17.76 -43.37
C PRO A 561 23.64 17.84 -44.54
N TYR A 562 22.91 16.78 -44.83
CA TYR A 562 21.94 16.71 -45.93
C TYR A 562 20.50 16.81 -45.49
N ARG A 563 20.22 17.05 -44.20
CA ARG A 563 18.91 17.16 -43.60
C ARG A 563 18.79 18.15 -42.44
N ASP A 564 19.74 19.09 -42.33
CA ASP A 564 19.77 20.04 -41.20
C ASP A 564 19.03 21.34 -41.50
N SER A 565 18.65 21.59 -42.77
CA SER A 565 17.89 22.77 -43.18
C SER A 565 16.65 22.44 -44.05
N VAL A 566 15.71 23.37 -44.11
CA VAL A 566 14.51 23.25 -44.99
C VAL A 566 14.93 23.19 -46.46
N GLU A 567 15.98 23.91 -46.83
CA GLU A 567 16.51 23.97 -48.22
C GLU A 567 17.09 22.63 -48.64
N ASP A 568 17.63 21.83 -47.72
CA ASP A 568 18.15 20.52 -48.04
C ASP A 568 17.07 19.56 -48.41
N ILE A 569 15.90 19.61 -47.75
CA ILE A 569 14.74 18.81 -48.10
C ILE A 569 14.28 19.09 -49.53
N ALA A 570 14.28 20.36 -49.93
CA ALA A 570 13.91 20.77 -51.28
C ALA A 570 14.91 20.28 -52.35
N ARG A 571 16.20 20.07 -51.96
CA ARG A 571 17.28 19.55 -52.84
C ARG A 571 17.26 18.04 -52.99
N LEU A 572 16.61 17.31 -52.11
CA LEU A 572 16.45 15.84 -52.24
C LEU A 572 15.85 15.52 -53.62
N ARG A 573 16.23 14.38 -54.15
CA ARG A 573 15.80 13.98 -55.49
C ARG A 573 15.09 12.63 -55.46
N THR A 574 13.99 12.52 -56.17
CA THR A 574 13.26 11.30 -56.35
C THR A 574 13.29 10.89 -57.83
N ARG A 575 13.02 9.61 -58.13
CA ARG A 575 13.09 9.06 -59.43
C ARG A 575 11.74 9.19 -60.16
N ASN A 576 11.74 9.63 -61.43
CA ASN A 576 10.54 9.58 -62.28
C ASN A 576 10.44 8.23 -63.01
N ASP A 577 9.31 8.07 -63.76
CA ASP A 577 9.05 6.83 -64.52
C ASP A 577 10.07 6.57 -65.66
N GLN A 578 10.83 7.59 -66.06
CA GLN A 578 11.91 7.46 -67.05
C GLN A 578 13.29 7.16 -66.42
N GLY A 579 13.34 7.11 -65.07
CA GLY A 579 14.58 6.86 -64.33
C GLY A 579 15.42 8.15 -64.09
N GLU A 580 14.90 9.33 -64.42
CA GLU A 580 15.56 10.60 -64.16
C GLU A 580 15.34 11.10 -62.73
N MET A 581 16.36 11.81 -62.18
CA MET A 581 16.30 12.32 -60.84
C MET A 581 15.72 13.75 -60.76
N VAL A 582 14.52 13.87 -60.21
CA VAL A 582 13.76 15.13 -60.11
C VAL A 582 13.84 15.71 -58.71
N PRO A 583 14.22 16.99 -58.53
CA PRO A 583 14.23 17.64 -57.22
C PRO A 583 12.85 17.68 -56.59
N ILE A 584 12.76 17.28 -55.30
CA ILE A 584 11.54 17.26 -54.51
C ILE A 584 10.94 18.67 -54.38
N GLY A 585 11.74 19.70 -54.21
CA GLY A 585 11.29 21.10 -54.12
C GLY A 585 10.54 21.63 -55.35
N SER A 586 10.58 20.90 -56.50
CA SER A 586 9.69 21.25 -57.65
C SER A 586 8.22 20.83 -57.44
N MET A 587 7.96 19.90 -56.51
CA MET A 587 6.64 19.28 -56.30
C MET A 587 6.13 19.41 -54.87
N VAL A 588 6.98 19.78 -53.93
CA VAL A 588 6.66 19.87 -52.50
C VAL A 588 6.89 21.30 -52.05
N ASN A 589 5.90 21.87 -51.39
CA ASN A 589 6.03 23.15 -50.70
C ASN A 589 6.16 22.90 -49.21
N ILE A 590 7.26 23.34 -48.61
CA ILE A 590 7.54 23.16 -47.20
C ILE A 590 7.29 24.46 -46.48
N ARG A 591 6.47 24.40 -45.43
CA ARG A 591 6.19 25.55 -44.57
C ARG A 591 6.29 25.19 -43.10
N GLN A 592 6.62 26.16 -42.28
CA GLN A 592 6.61 26.01 -40.84
C GLN A 592 5.16 25.90 -40.36
N SER A 593 4.91 24.97 -39.45
CA SER A 593 3.64 24.70 -38.84
C SER A 593 3.85 24.43 -37.34
N PHE A 594 2.77 24.32 -36.60
CA PHE A 594 2.79 23.92 -35.19
C PHE A 594 1.71 22.87 -34.99
N GLY A 595 2.04 21.86 -34.19
CA GLY A 595 1.12 20.77 -33.90
C GLY A 595 1.43 20.07 -32.56
N PRO A 596 0.55 19.16 -32.14
CA PRO A 596 0.76 18.39 -30.92
C PRO A 596 1.84 17.30 -31.13
N ASP A 597 2.64 17.08 -30.10
CA ASP A 597 3.60 15.98 -30.05
C ASP A 597 3.99 15.66 -28.58
N PRO A 598 3.66 14.46 -28.06
CA PRO A 598 2.84 13.42 -28.67
C PRO A 598 1.33 13.74 -28.69
N VAL A 599 0.57 13.01 -29.50
CA VAL A 599 -0.89 13.03 -29.47
C VAL A 599 -1.38 11.99 -28.47
N LEU A 600 -1.93 12.45 -27.35
CA LEU A 600 -2.50 11.58 -26.33
C LEU A 600 -4.00 11.39 -26.54
N ARG A 601 -4.47 10.18 -26.25
CA ARG A 601 -5.90 9.86 -26.19
C ARG A 601 -6.19 9.10 -24.90
N TYR A 602 -7.28 9.51 -24.25
CA TYR A 602 -7.82 8.81 -23.09
C TYR A 602 -9.29 8.46 -23.37
N ASN A 603 -9.69 7.22 -23.12
CA ASN A 603 -11.02 6.70 -23.51
C ASN A 603 -11.40 6.95 -25.00
N GLY A 604 -10.41 7.05 -25.90
CA GLY A 604 -10.59 7.32 -27.33
C GLY A 604 -10.69 8.81 -27.71
N TYR A 605 -10.81 9.71 -26.75
CA TYR A 605 -10.84 11.17 -26.99
C TYR A 605 -9.43 11.77 -26.96
N PRO A 606 -9.14 12.81 -27.77
CA PRO A 606 -7.93 13.61 -27.58
C PRO A 606 -7.89 14.15 -26.16
N ALA A 607 -6.78 13.98 -25.48
CA ALA A 607 -6.71 14.27 -24.06
C ALA A 607 -5.36 14.91 -23.66
N ALA A 608 -5.38 15.63 -22.55
CA ALA A 608 -4.21 16.19 -21.90
C ALA A 608 -4.15 15.71 -20.44
N ASP A 609 -3.01 15.19 -20.03
CA ASP A 609 -2.73 14.80 -18.65
C ASP A 609 -2.48 16.03 -17.78
N ILE A 610 -2.91 15.97 -16.54
CA ILE A 610 -2.54 16.92 -15.48
C ILE A 610 -2.24 16.13 -14.21
N ALA A 611 -1.07 16.39 -13.64
CA ALA A 611 -0.62 15.82 -12.38
C ALA A 611 -0.13 16.92 -11.44
N GLY A 612 -0.22 16.68 -10.15
CA GLY A 612 0.29 17.60 -9.13
C GLY A 612 0.08 17.09 -7.74
N GLU A 613 0.63 17.82 -6.77
CA GLU A 613 0.51 17.50 -5.35
C GLU A 613 -0.21 18.62 -4.61
N ALA A 614 -0.89 18.27 -3.52
CA ALA A 614 -1.40 19.24 -2.55
C ALA A 614 -0.52 19.19 -1.29
N ASP A 615 -0.35 20.33 -0.62
CA ASP A 615 0.30 20.36 0.70
C ASP A 615 -0.61 19.64 1.73
N PRO A 616 -0.22 18.48 2.25
CA PRO A 616 -1.06 17.69 3.16
C PRO A 616 -1.38 18.40 4.47
N ARG A 617 -0.63 19.47 4.82
CA ARG A 617 -0.89 20.31 5.98
C ARG A 617 -2.05 21.29 5.76
N VAL A 618 -2.43 21.53 4.49
CA VAL A 618 -3.48 22.48 4.10
C VAL A 618 -4.70 21.75 3.53
N LEU A 619 -4.47 20.80 2.62
CA LEU A 619 -5.51 20.02 1.93
C LEU A 619 -5.15 18.54 1.95
N SER A 620 -6.09 17.70 2.38
CA SER A 620 -5.96 16.25 2.20
C SER A 620 -6.16 15.86 0.73
N SER A 621 -5.78 14.62 0.37
CA SER A 621 -5.96 14.11 -0.99
C SER A 621 -7.42 14.21 -1.47
N ALA A 622 -8.39 13.87 -0.62
CA ALA A 622 -9.80 13.96 -0.98
C ALA A 622 -10.28 15.41 -1.13
N GLN A 623 -9.85 16.32 -0.24
CA GLN A 623 -10.18 17.75 -0.36
C GLN A 623 -9.57 18.37 -1.61
N ALA A 624 -8.37 17.97 -2.00
CA ALA A 624 -7.74 18.38 -3.25
C ALA A 624 -8.57 17.92 -4.46
N MET A 625 -9.03 16.67 -4.46
CA MET A 625 -9.89 16.14 -5.53
C MET A 625 -11.24 16.84 -5.62
N ASP A 626 -11.90 17.11 -4.48
CA ASP A 626 -13.16 17.87 -4.44
C ASP A 626 -12.97 19.30 -5.00
N THR A 627 -11.85 19.93 -4.64
CA THR A 627 -11.47 21.27 -5.13
C THR A 627 -11.24 21.26 -6.63
N LEU A 628 -10.50 20.27 -7.15
CA LEU A 628 -10.24 20.13 -8.58
C LEU A 628 -11.51 19.86 -9.38
N THR A 629 -12.43 19.05 -8.83
CA THR A 629 -13.75 18.81 -9.43
C THR A 629 -14.54 20.12 -9.56
N ALA A 630 -14.58 20.91 -8.48
CA ALA A 630 -15.27 22.20 -8.49
C ALA A 630 -14.62 23.21 -9.43
N LEU A 631 -13.28 23.21 -9.56
CA LEU A 631 -12.56 24.05 -10.52
C LEU A 631 -12.83 23.61 -11.96
N ALA A 632 -12.87 22.31 -12.23
CA ALA A 632 -13.15 21.78 -13.57
C ALA A 632 -14.53 22.22 -14.05
N ASP A 633 -15.55 22.14 -13.20
CA ASP A 633 -16.92 22.59 -13.50
C ASP A 633 -17.00 24.09 -13.81
N GLN A 634 -16.09 24.91 -13.27
CA GLN A 634 -16.07 26.36 -13.47
C GLN A 634 -15.23 26.79 -14.68
N VAL A 635 -14.16 26.07 -14.98
CA VAL A 635 -13.13 26.53 -15.94
C VAL A 635 -13.22 25.82 -17.27
N LEU A 636 -13.61 24.54 -17.31
CA LEU A 636 -13.62 23.78 -18.55
C LEU A 636 -14.79 24.23 -19.47
N PRO A 637 -14.51 24.48 -20.76
CA PRO A 637 -15.53 24.87 -21.70
C PRO A 637 -16.48 23.71 -22.05
N ALA A 638 -17.69 24.04 -22.51
CA ALA A 638 -18.63 23.03 -22.97
C ALA A 638 -18.02 22.18 -24.10
N GLY A 639 -18.14 20.87 -24.01
CA GLY A 639 -17.54 19.91 -24.93
C GLY A 639 -16.21 19.33 -24.41
N MET A 640 -15.65 19.87 -23.33
CA MET A 640 -14.54 19.25 -22.61
C MET A 640 -15.02 18.61 -21.31
N ALA A 641 -14.40 17.51 -20.95
CA ALA A 641 -14.65 16.80 -19.70
C ALA A 641 -13.31 16.47 -19.02
N PHE A 642 -13.35 16.10 -17.74
CA PHE A 642 -12.19 15.56 -17.08
C PHE A 642 -12.50 14.16 -16.52
N GLU A 643 -11.47 13.35 -16.44
CA GLU A 643 -11.53 11.99 -15.86
C GLU A 643 -10.35 11.78 -14.91
N TRP A 644 -10.64 11.19 -13.77
CA TRP A 644 -9.59 10.74 -12.85
C TRP A 644 -8.87 9.54 -13.42
N THR A 645 -7.55 9.44 -13.18
CA THR A 645 -6.75 8.30 -13.58
C THR A 645 -5.93 7.75 -12.40
N ASP A 646 -5.34 6.59 -12.58
CA ASP A 646 -4.40 5.97 -11.64
C ASP A 646 -4.96 5.86 -10.21
N LEU A 647 -4.17 6.27 -9.22
CA LEU A 647 -4.55 6.21 -7.81
C LEU A 647 -5.75 7.13 -7.51
N SER A 648 -5.85 8.29 -8.20
CA SER A 648 -6.97 9.21 -8.05
C SER A 648 -8.28 8.60 -8.51
N TYR A 649 -8.27 7.82 -9.60
CA TYR A 649 -9.44 7.05 -10.04
C TYR A 649 -9.86 6.02 -8.98
N GLN A 650 -8.90 5.32 -8.38
CA GLN A 650 -9.20 4.37 -7.31
C GLN A 650 -9.82 5.07 -6.09
N GLN A 651 -9.29 6.22 -5.72
CA GLN A 651 -9.83 7.03 -4.62
C GLN A 651 -11.24 7.54 -4.93
N ALA A 652 -11.49 8.06 -6.13
CA ALA A 652 -12.78 8.57 -6.56
C ALA A 652 -13.86 7.48 -6.58
N THR A 653 -13.52 6.28 -7.06
CA THR A 653 -14.48 5.18 -7.21
C THR A 653 -14.73 4.40 -5.92
N GLN A 654 -13.77 4.38 -4.98
CA GLN A 654 -13.80 3.52 -3.80
C GLN A 654 -13.81 4.30 -2.47
N GLY A 655 -13.71 5.63 -2.50
CA GLY A 655 -13.53 6.47 -1.33
C GLY A 655 -14.60 6.39 -0.23
N ASN A 656 -15.75 5.78 -0.51
CA ASN A 656 -16.89 5.66 0.41
C ASN A 656 -17.07 4.25 1.01
N ALA A 657 -16.10 3.36 0.87
CA ALA A 657 -16.17 1.98 1.40
C ALA A 657 -16.47 1.96 2.92
N ALA A 658 -15.91 2.89 3.67
CA ALA A 658 -16.14 3.01 5.11
C ALA A 658 -17.61 3.24 5.46
N LEU A 659 -18.37 4.00 4.65
CA LEU A 659 -19.79 4.25 4.87
C LEU A 659 -20.66 2.98 4.81
N VAL A 660 -20.19 1.95 4.13
CA VAL A 660 -20.87 0.65 4.05
C VAL A 660 -20.35 -0.31 5.10
N VAL A 661 -19.03 -0.36 5.29
CA VAL A 661 -18.37 -1.31 6.20
C VAL A 661 -18.77 -1.09 7.65
N PHE A 662 -18.73 0.14 8.15
CA PHE A 662 -19.02 0.41 9.56
C PHE A 662 -20.45 0.06 9.97
N PRO A 663 -21.51 0.52 9.27
CA PRO A 663 -22.87 0.13 9.63
C PRO A 663 -23.11 -1.38 9.51
N LEU A 664 -22.54 -2.02 8.48
CA LEU A 664 -22.72 -3.46 8.29
C LEU A 664 -21.98 -4.28 9.36
N ALA A 665 -20.78 -3.88 9.76
CA ALA A 665 -20.06 -4.48 10.87
C ALA A 665 -20.83 -4.38 12.19
N ILE A 666 -21.34 -3.18 12.50
CA ILE A 666 -22.18 -2.96 13.69
C ILE A 666 -23.45 -3.80 13.64
N LEU A 667 -24.11 -3.90 12.47
CA LEU A 667 -25.31 -4.72 12.29
C LEU A 667 -25.01 -6.21 12.53
N LEU A 668 -23.93 -6.74 11.96
CA LEU A 668 -23.55 -8.14 12.15
C LEU A 668 -23.19 -8.44 13.61
N VAL A 669 -22.47 -7.55 14.27
CA VAL A 669 -22.21 -7.65 15.72
C VAL A 669 -23.52 -7.67 16.50
N PHE A 670 -24.46 -6.78 16.17
CA PHE A 670 -25.76 -6.75 16.81
C PHE A 670 -26.50 -8.08 16.64
N LEU A 671 -26.53 -8.64 15.42
CA LEU A 671 -27.21 -9.89 15.14
C LEU A 671 -26.58 -11.08 15.88
N VAL A 672 -25.26 -11.17 15.91
CA VAL A 672 -24.52 -12.20 16.66
C VAL A 672 -24.84 -12.13 18.16
N LEU A 673 -24.78 -10.92 18.72
CA LEU A 673 -25.11 -10.73 20.15
C LEU A 673 -26.59 -10.97 20.44
N ALA A 674 -27.48 -10.58 19.53
CA ALA A 674 -28.91 -10.83 19.69
C ALA A 674 -29.23 -12.32 19.68
N ALA A 675 -28.57 -13.09 18.81
CA ALA A 675 -28.68 -14.54 18.79
C ALA A 675 -28.11 -15.18 20.06
N LEU A 676 -26.95 -14.68 20.54
CA LEU A 676 -26.31 -15.23 21.75
C LEU A 676 -27.10 -14.95 23.03
N TYR A 677 -27.62 -13.73 23.16
CA TYR A 677 -28.35 -13.32 24.38
C TYR A 677 -29.83 -13.61 24.32
N GLU A 678 -30.36 -14.04 23.18
CA GLU A 678 -31.82 -14.18 22.93
C GLU A 678 -32.58 -12.91 23.34
N SER A 679 -32.00 -11.76 23.10
CA SER A 679 -32.48 -10.46 23.53
C SER A 679 -32.14 -9.38 22.53
N TRP A 680 -33.05 -8.44 22.29
CA TRP A 680 -32.81 -7.25 21.46
C TRP A 680 -32.21 -6.06 22.24
N THR A 681 -32.33 -6.07 23.56
CA THR A 681 -31.90 -4.93 24.41
C THR A 681 -30.45 -5.08 24.92
N LEU A 682 -30.03 -6.32 25.23
CA LEU A 682 -28.70 -6.56 25.75
C LEU A 682 -27.58 -6.23 24.72
N PRO A 683 -27.70 -6.57 23.42
CA PRO A 683 -26.73 -6.15 22.41
C PRO A 683 -26.54 -4.64 22.32
N LEU A 684 -27.61 -3.86 22.50
CA LEU A 684 -27.52 -2.39 22.50
C LEU A 684 -26.63 -1.87 23.63
N ALA A 685 -26.63 -2.50 24.82
CA ALA A 685 -25.76 -2.12 25.93
C ALA A 685 -24.26 -2.27 25.57
N VAL A 686 -23.95 -3.20 24.66
CA VAL A 686 -22.59 -3.42 24.16
C VAL A 686 -22.24 -2.44 23.06
N ILE A 687 -23.10 -2.24 22.08
CA ILE A 687 -22.81 -1.46 20.87
C ILE A 687 -22.75 0.04 21.12
N LEU A 688 -23.51 0.57 22.10
CA LEU A 688 -23.53 2.00 22.43
C LEU A 688 -22.16 2.56 22.86
N ILE A 689 -21.18 1.70 23.15
CA ILE A 689 -19.81 2.15 23.45
C ILE A 689 -18.98 2.47 22.19
N VAL A 690 -19.35 1.91 21.05
CA VAL A 690 -18.57 2.02 19.79
C VAL A 690 -18.30 3.47 19.37
N PRO A 691 -19.25 4.41 19.38
CA PRO A 691 -18.96 5.80 19.01
C PRO A 691 -17.88 6.46 19.87
N MET A 692 -17.74 6.02 21.12
CA MET A 692 -16.76 6.62 22.05
C MET A 692 -15.33 6.21 21.74
N CYS A 693 -15.11 4.98 21.27
CA CYS A 693 -13.80 4.56 20.82
C CYS A 693 -13.42 5.26 19.50
N MET A 694 -14.38 5.47 18.60
CA MET A 694 -14.16 6.22 17.37
C MET A 694 -13.80 7.68 17.66
N LEU A 695 -14.49 8.33 18.59
CA LEU A 695 -14.16 9.68 19.04
C LEU A 695 -12.70 9.77 19.51
N SER A 696 -12.30 8.87 20.38
CA SER A 696 -10.93 8.88 20.92
C SER A 696 -9.88 8.62 19.86
N ALA A 697 -10.14 7.68 18.97
CA ALA A 697 -9.25 7.38 17.84
C ALA A 697 -9.06 8.59 16.92
N LEU A 698 -10.18 9.23 16.53
CA LEU A 698 -10.13 10.41 15.67
C LEU A 698 -9.46 11.62 16.35
N ILE A 699 -9.64 11.77 17.65
CA ILE A 699 -8.90 12.79 18.43
C ILE A 699 -7.40 12.50 18.36
N GLY A 700 -6.98 11.23 18.52
CA GLY A 700 -5.58 10.86 18.41
C GLY A 700 -4.99 11.14 17.02
N VAL A 701 -5.72 10.77 15.96
CA VAL A 701 -5.33 11.05 14.58
C VAL A 701 -5.23 12.55 14.31
N TRP A 702 -6.20 13.34 14.81
CA TRP A 702 -6.21 14.79 14.66
C TRP A 702 -5.04 15.47 15.36
N PHE A 703 -4.70 15.04 16.59
CA PHE A 703 -3.54 15.56 17.32
C PHE A 703 -2.21 15.18 16.67
N GLY A 704 -2.15 14.01 16.01
CA GLY A 704 -1.00 13.59 15.21
C GLY A 704 -0.87 14.29 13.86
N GLY A 705 -1.84 15.15 13.48
CA GLY A 705 -1.85 15.82 12.18
C GLY A 705 -2.15 14.87 11.00
N GLY A 706 -2.68 13.66 11.28
CA GLY A 706 -3.01 12.67 10.28
C GLY A 706 -4.40 12.87 9.65
N ASP A 707 -4.66 12.10 8.62
CA ASP A 707 -5.94 12.04 7.90
C ASP A 707 -6.68 10.71 8.17
N ASN A 708 -7.95 10.64 7.79
CA ASN A 708 -8.76 9.42 7.89
C ASN A 708 -8.53 8.53 6.66
N ASN A 709 -7.33 7.96 6.54
CA ASN A 709 -6.92 7.07 5.47
C ASN A 709 -7.37 5.60 5.71
N ILE A 710 -7.10 4.73 4.74
CA ILE A 710 -7.48 3.31 4.80
C ILE A 710 -6.96 2.62 6.07
N PHE A 711 -5.75 2.92 6.53
CA PHE A 711 -5.15 2.28 7.70
C PHE A 711 -5.79 2.77 9.01
N VAL A 712 -6.12 4.04 9.11
CA VAL A 712 -6.93 4.58 10.21
C VAL A 712 -8.29 3.90 10.24
N GLN A 713 -8.95 3.72 9.08
CA GLN A 713 -10.25 3.05 8.98
C GLN A 713 -10.16 1.57 9.40
N VAL A 714 -9.11 0.85 9.03
CA VAL A 714 -8.84 -0.51 9.57
C VAL A 714 -8.75 -0.48 11.08
N GLY A 715 -7.99 0.46 11.64
CA GLY A 715 -7.89 0.68 13.08
C GLY A 715 -9.25 0.91 13.75
N LEU A 716 -10.09 1.75 13.15
CA LEU A 716 -11.46 2.00 13.66
C LEU A 716 -12.32 0.72 13.67
N VAL A 717 -12.21 -0.13 12.64
CA VAL A 717 -12.95 -1.42 12.60
C VAL A 717 -12.44 -2.38 13.68
N VAL A 718 -11.14 -2.48 13.88
CA VAL A 718 -10.53 -3.26 14.98
C VAL A 718 -11.06 -2.80 16.34
N LEU A 719 -11.13 -1.49 16.53
CA LEU A 719 -11.63 -0.88 17.77
C LEU A 719 -13.11 -1.20 18.04
N ILE A 720 -13.97 -1.39 17.01
CA ILE A 720 -15.36 -1.86 17.20
C ILE A 720 -15.35 -3.20 17.94
N GLY A 721 -14.54 -4.15 17.45
CA GLY A 721 -14.45 -5.48 18.06
C GLY A 721 -13.93 -5.43 19.50
N LEU A 722 -12.90 -4.63 19.75
CA LEU A 722 -12.29 -4.48 21.08
C LEU A 722 -13.20 -3.75 22.08
N ALA A 723 -13.94 -2.74 21.63
CA ALA A 723 -14.94 -2.05 22.45
C ALA A 723 -16.08 -3.01 22.87
N CYS A 724 -16.57 -3.80 21.92
CA CYS A 724 -17.57 -4.83 22.19
C CYS A 724 -17.05 -5.89 23.16
N LYS A 725 -15.78 -6.33 23.05
CA LYS A 725 -15.15 -7.31 23.93
C LYS A 725 -15.22 -6.88 25.40
N ASN A 726 -14.78 -5.65 25.72
CA ASN A 726 -14.80 -5.15 27.09
C ASN A 726 -16.22 -5.01 27.64
N ALA A 727 -17.16 -4.57 26.80
CA ALA A 727 -18.56 -4.46 27.17
C ALA A 727 -19.24 -5.81 27.39
N ILE A 728 -18.95 -6.82 26.55
CA ILE A 728 -19.46 -8.20 26.69
C ILE A 728 -19.08 -8.79 28.04
N LEU A 729 -17.82 -8.62 28.48
CA LEU A 729 -17.34 -9.11 29.77
C LEU A 729 -18.16 -8.53 30.95
N ILE A 730 -18.49 -7.23 30.92
CA ILE A 730 -19.29 -6.61 31.97
C ILE A 730 -20.74 -7.06 31.91
N VAL A 731 -21.35 -7.05 30.72
CA VAL A 731 -22.77 -7.37 30.49
C VAL A 731 -23.06 -8.83 30.83
N GLU A 732 -22.21 -9.76 30.39
CA GLU A 732 -22.44 -11.19 30.64
C GLU A 732 -22.33 -11.55 32.13
N PHE A 733 -21.30 -10.99 32.82
CA PHE A 733 -21.20 -11.20 34.26
C PHE A 733 -22.34 -10.54 35.05
N ALA A 734 -22.77 -9.35 34.65
CA ALA A 734 -23.96 -8.74 35.25
C ALA A 734 -25.21 -9.59 35.03
N ARG A 735 -25.38 -10.15 33.81
CA ARG A 735 -26.48 -11.08 33.49
C ARG A 735 -26.42 -12.35 34.34
N GLN A 736 -25.28 -12.99 34.51
CA GLN A 736 -25.12 -14.18 35.34
C GLN A 736 -25.45 -13.90 36.81
N LEU A 737 -25.02 -12.78 37.36
CA LEU A 737 -25.35 -12.36 38.72
C LEU A 737 -26.84 -12.03 38.91
N GLU A 738 -27.49 -11.46 37.90
CA GLU A 738 -28.95 -11.22 37.89
C GLU A 738 -29.71 -12.54 37.86
N LEU A 739 -29.28 -13.55 37.09
CA LEU A 739 -29.82 -14.91 37.07
C LEU A 739 -29.66 -15.63 38.42
N GLN A 740 -28.63 -15.30 39.21
CA GLN A 740 -28.44 -15.77 40.56
C GLN A 740 -29.31 -15.06 41.60
N GLY A 741 -30.21 -14.13 41.18
CA GLY A 741 -31.16 -13.46 42.02
C GLY A 741 -30.74 -12.11 42.60
N ARG A 742 -29.61 -11.54 42.15
CA ARG A 742 -29.19 -10.16 42.55
C ARG A 742 -30.04 -9.10 41.83
N SER A 743 -30.20 -7.96 42.44
CA SER A 743 -30.86 -6.82 41.77
C SER A 743 -30.03 -6.30 40.60
N ILE A 744 -30.65 -5.74 39.55
CA ILE A 744 -30.01 -5.23 38.33
C ILE A 744 -28.85 -4.28 38.67
N VAL A 745 -29.02 -3.41 39.66
CA VAL A 745 -27.99 -2.43 40.05
C VAL A 745 -26.83 -3.10 40.81
N GLU A 746 -27.15 -4.00 41.73
CA GLU A 746 -26.11 -4.76 42.46
C GLU A 746 -25.35 -5.71 41.54
N ALA A 747 -26.01 -6.38 40.61
CA ALA A 747 -25.40 -7.23 39.60
C ALA A 747 -24.41 -6.44 38.73
N ALA A 748 -24.79 -5.26 38.26
CA ALA A 748 -23.91 -4.40 37.48
C ALA A 748 -22.70 -3.90 38.29
N LEU A 749 -22.88 -3.48 39.54
CA LEU A 749 -21.78 -3.04 40.41
C LEU A 749 -20.79 -4.15 40.73
N GLU A 750 -21.30 -5.34 41.03
CA GLU A 750 -20.44 -6.49 41.34
C GLU A 750 -19.73 -7.03 40.10
N ALA A 751 -20.38 -7.06 38.95
CA ALA A 751 -19.72 -7.38 37.67
C ALA A 751 -18.56 -6.41 37.39
N CYS A 752 -18.76 -5.11 37.60
CA CYS A 752 -17.70 -4.12 37.45
C CYS A 752 -16.52 -4.36 38.42
N ARG A 753 -16.82 -4.77 39.66
CA ARG A 753 -15.79 -5.08 40.66
C ARG A 753 -14.95 -6.29 40.25
N LEU A 754 -15.61 -7.37 39.83
CA LEU A 754 -14.96 -8.63 39.48
C LEU A 754 -14.16 -8.52 38.16
N ARG A 755 -14.62 -7.70 37.23
CA ARG A 755 -14.04 -7.59 35.87
C ARG A 755 -13.11 -6.41 35.68
N LEU A 756 -12.91 -5.55 36.68
CA LEU A 756 -12.02 -4.38 36.58
C LEU A 756 -10.60 -4.80 36.25
N ARG A 757 -10.05 -5.77 37.01
CA ARG A 757 -8.64 -6.20 36.85
C ARG A 757 -8.39 -6.83 35.49
N PRO A 758 -9.19 -7.82 35.03
CA PRO A 758 -9.09 -8.38 33.69
C PRO A 758 -9.14 -7.30 32.59
N ILE A 759 -10.14 -6.42 32.62
CA ILE A 759 -10.35 -5.42 31.59
C ILE A 759 -9.19 -4.43 31.53
N ILE A 760 -8.72 -3.92 32.67
CA ILE A 760 -7.56 -3.02 32.68
C ILE A 760 -6.29 -3.73 32.21
N MET A 761 -6.08 -4.96 32.64
CA MET A 761 -4.92 -5.76 32.24
C MET A 761 -4.91 -5.97 30.73
N THR A 762 -6.00 -6.43 30.14
CA THR A 762 -6.10 -6.66 28.70
C THR A 762 -5.98 -5.37 27.90
N SER A 763 -6.61 -4.29 28.37
CA SER A 763 -6.52 -2.97 27.72
C SER A 763 -5.10 -2.42 27.72
N ILE A 764 -4.38 -2.51 28.82
CA ILE A 764 -2.98 -2.06 28.91
C ILE A 764 -2.07 -2.98 28.08
N THR A 765 -2.29 -4.30 28.12
CA THR A 765 -1.52 -5.26 27.31
C THR A 765 -1.66 -4.95 25.82
N PHE A 766 -2.88 -4.75 25.34
CA PHE A 766 -3.12 -4.39 23.95
C PHE A 766 -2.55 -3.02 23.60
N THR A 767 -2.77 -2.00 24.43
CA THR A 767 -2.22 -0.65 24.23
C THR A 767 -0.69 -0.69 24.16
N ALA A 768 -0.02 -1.47 25.05
CA ALA A 768 1.41 -1.66 25.04
C ALA A 768 1.91 -2.36 23.76
N ALA A 769 1.16 -3.36 23.26
CA ALA A 769 1.50 -4.05 22.01
C ALA A 769 1.47 -3.11 20.78
N VAL A 770 0.70 -2.04 20.83
CA VAL A 770 0.55 -1.07 19.73
C VAL A 770 1.56 0.09 19.82
N VAL A 771 2.20 0.32 20.97
CA VAL A 771 3.21 1.38 21.14
C VAL A 771 4.30 1.35 20.07
N PRO A 772 4.89 0.21 19.70
CA PRO A 772 5.92 0.16 18.65
C PRO A 772 5.40 0.61 17.27
N LEU A 773 4.10 0.48 17.00
CA LEU A 773 3.50 1.01 15.76
C LEU A 773 3.42 2.55 15.79
N VAL A 774 3.09 3.13 16.94
CA VAL A 774 3.00 4.60 17.11
C VAL A 774 4.38 5.27 17.01
N LEU A 775 5.40 4.59 17.49
CA LEU A 775 6.79 5.07 17.51
C LEU A 775 7.60 4.56 16.31
N ALA A 776 6.94 4.08 15.27
CA ALA A 776 7.59 3.46 14.13
C ALA A 776 8.49 4.45 13.38
N THR A 777 9.65 3.98 12.95
CA THR A 777 10.61 4.69 12.11
C THR A 777 11.07 3.79 10.95
N GLY A 778 11.69 4.36 9.93
CA GLY A 778 12.20 3.62 8.78
C GLY A 778 11.12 3.21 7.77
N ALA A 779 11.40 2.20 6.96
CA ALA A 779 10.55 1.80 5.84
C ALA A 779 9.09 1.50 6.27
N GLY A 780 8.11 2.18 5.66
CA GLY A 780 6.68 2.02 5.94
C GLY A 780 6.24 2.52 7.31
N ALA A 781 7.01 3.45 7.91
CA ALA A 781 6.67 4.07 9.19
C ALA A 781 5.32 4.79 9.14
N GLU A 782 5.04 5.51 8.05
CA GLU A 782 3.82 6.31 7.86
C GLU A 782 2.54 5.48 7.97
N VAL A 783 2.58 4.27 7.45
CA VAL A 783 1.45 3.31 7.52
C VAL A 783 1.30 2.76 8.94
N ARG A 784 2.41 2.38 9.57
CA ARG A 784 2.42 1.86 10.94
C ARG A 784 1.94 2.89 11.93
N GLU A 785 2.41 4.14 11.80
CA GLU A 785 2.03 5.27 12.65
C GLU A 785 0.55 5.60 12.50
N ALA A 786 0.01 5.67 11.27
CA ALA A 786 -1.40 5.94 11.03
C ALA A 786 -2.30 4.90 11.71
N LEU A 787 -2.02 3.61 11.51
CA LEU A 787 -2.73 2.50 12.13
C LEU A 787 -2.54 2.51 13.65
N GLY A 788 -1.29 2.65 14.11
CA GLY A 788 -0.92 2.62 15.52
C GLY A 788 -1.58 3.74 16.32
N THR A 789 -1.54 4.97 15.83
CA THR A 789 -2.13 6.15 16.49
C THR A 789 -3.64 6.01 16.66
N ALA A 790 -4.36 5.58 15.62
CA ALA A 790 -5.80 5.38 15.69
C ALA A 790 -6.17 4.33 16.75
N VAL A 791 -5.47 3.19 16.74
CA VAL A 791 -5.74 2.08 17.65
C VAL A 791 -5.31 2.40 19.08
N PHE A 792 -4.16 3.03 19.27
CA PHE A 792 -3.65 3.44 20.59
C PHE A 792 -4.61 4.41 21.30
N ALA A 793 -4.95 5.51 20.61
CA ALA A 793 -5.86 6.51 21.17
C ALA A 793 -7.27 5.94 21.37
N GLY A 794 -7.76 5.12 20.44
CA GLY A 794 -9.03 4.44 20.53
C GLY A 794 -9.11 3.50 21.73
N MET A 795 -8.07 2.73 22.02
CA MET A 795 -8.01 1.81 23.17
C MET A 795 -8.05 2.54 24.52
N ILE A 796 -7.44 3.72 24.61
CA ILE A 796 -7.56 4.58 25.81
C ILE A 796 -9.04 4.94 25.99
N GLY A 797 -9.72 5.34 24.92
CA GLY A 797 -11.16 5.64 24.93
C GLY A 797 -12.02 4.44 25.27
N VAL A 798 -11.78 3.27 24.64
CA VAL A 798 -12.46 2.01 24.95
C VAL A 798 -12.39 1.71 26.46
N THR A 799 -11.22 1.83 27.03
CA THR A 799 -11.00 1.54 28.45
C THR A 799 -11.73 2.54 29.34
N LEU A 800 -11.54 3.85 29.10
CA LEU A 800 -12.12 4.90 29.93
C LEU A 800 -13.65 4.90 29.85
N PHE A 801 -14.20 4.96 28.65
CA PHE A 801 -15.63 5.03 28.44
C PHE A 801 -16.32 3.69 28.69
N GLY A 802 -15.70 2.58 28.31
CA GLY A 802 -16.23 1.22 28.50
C GLY A 802 -16.47 0.90 29.97
N LEU A 803 -15.53 1.22 30.85
CA LEU A 803 -15.64 0.98 32.27
C LEU A 803 -16.79 1.78 32.93
N PHE A 804 -17.06 3.01 32.49
CA PHE A 804 -18.07 3.87 33.12
C PHE A 804 -19.44 3.84 32.45
N LEU A 805 -19.49 3.74 31.12
CA LEU A 805 -20.76 3.84 30.37
C LEU A 805 -21.49 2.50 30.25
N THR A 806 -20.77 1.39 30.04
CA THR A 806 -21.37 0.05 29.86
C THR A 806 -22.30 -0.34 31.01
N PRO A 807 -21.91 -0.23 32.28
CA PRO A 807 -22.83 -0.56 33.39
C PRO A 807 -24.06 0.37 33.44
N VAL A 808 -23.94 1.62 33.02
CA VAL A 808 -25.07 2.55 32.95
C VAL A 808 -26.02 2.15 31.84
N PHE A 809 -25.52 1.80 30.68
CA PHE A 809 -26.32 1.30 29.55
C PHE A 809 -27.03 -0.02 29.91
N TYR A 810 -26.33 -0.98 30.52
CA TYR A 810 -26.90 -2.20 30.99
C TYR A 810 -28.14 -1.96 31.91
N VAL A 811 -27.93 -1.18 33.00
CA VAL A 811 -28.99 -0.89 33.96
C VAL A 811 -30.15 -0.09 33.34
N ALA A 812 -29.86 0.86 32.44
CA ALA A 812 -30.88 1.65 31.76
C ALA A 812 -31.76 0.79 30.84
N LEU A 813 -31.12 -0.01 29.97
CA LEU A 813 -31.80 -0.83 28.99
C LEU A 813 -32.60 -1.99 29.65
N ARG A 814 -32.05 -2.59 30.73
CA ARG A 814 -32.78 -3.61 31.52
C ARG A 814 -34.00 -3.03 32.19
N LYS A 815 -33.96 -1.81 32.68
CA LYS A 815 -35.12 -1.13 33.24
C LYS A 815 -36.17 -0.74 32.20
N LEU A 816 -35.74 -0.32 31.01
CA LEU A 816 -36.61 0.02 29.88
C LEU A 816 -37.34 -1.23 29.34
N SER A 817 -36.69 -2.40 29.36
CA SER A 817 -37.34 -3.68 28.95
C SER A 817 -38.34 -4.25 29.97
N GLY A 818 -38.72 -3.51 31.00
CA GLY A 818 -39.71 -3.89 31.98
C GLY A 818 -39.25 -4.87 33.03
N SER A 819 -37.95 -5.05 33.22
CA SER A 819 -37.36 -5.97 34.21
C SER A 819 -37.88 -7.41 34.14
N HIS A 820 -38.31 -7.87 32.94
CA HIS A 820 -38.75 -9.26 32.74
C HIS A 820 -37.62 -10.23 33.14
N PRO A 821 -37.96 -11.38 33.77
CA PRO A 821 -36.95 -12.37 34.14
C PRO A 821 -36.15 -12.79 32.89
N LEU A 822 -34.84 -12.84 33.06
CA LEU A 822 -33.91 -13.31 31.99
C LEU A 822 -34.19 -14.79 31.73
N LYS A 823 -34.21 -15.23 30.47
CA LYS A 823 -34.30 -16.63 30.13
C LYS A 823 -33.00 -17.32 30.57
N SER A 824 -33.11 -18.35 31.41
CA SER A 824 -32.01 -19.24 31.74
C SER A 824 -31.79 -20.21 30.57
N HIS A 825 -30.57 -20.29 30.03
CA HIS A 825 -30.24 -21.46 29.25
C HIS A 825 -30.23 -22.67 30.18
N HIS A 826 -31.16 -23.57 30.02
CA HIS A 826 -31.08 -24.90 30.59
C HIS A 826 -29.85 -25.56 29.96
N THR A 827 -28.69 -25.52 30.65
CA THR A 827 -27.75 -26.60 30.56
C THR A 827 -28.52 -27.82 31.07
N SER A 828 -28.94 -28.70 30.18
CA SER A 828 -29.35 -30.03 30.55
C SER A 828 -28.24 -30.64 31.40
N THR A 829 -28.37 -30.56 32.69
CA THR A 829 -27.67 -31.46 33.59
C THR A 829 -28.07 -32.84 33.12
N LEU A 830 -27.18 -33.56 32.45
CA LEU A 830 -27.18 -34.99 32.46
C LEU A 830 -27.21 -35.35 33.94
N SER A 831 -28.39 -35.68 34.46
CA SER A 831 -28.55 -36.34 35.74
C SER A 831 -27.68 -37.57 35.66
N SER A 832 -26.62 -37.62 36.47
CA SER A 832 -25.98 -38.86 36.88
C SER A 832 -27.06 -39.67 37.59
N ASP A 833 -27.74 -40.50 36.84
CA ASP A 833 -28.48 -41.63 37.37
C ASP A 833 -27.43 -42.65 37.76
N ASP A 834 -26.84 -42.47 38.95
CA ASP A 834 -26.14 -43.53 39.65
C ASP A 834 -27.18 -44.55 40.12
N GLY A 835 -27.64 -45.38 39.17
CA GLY A 835 -28.35 -46.59 39.49
C GLY A 835 -27.38 -47.55 40.17
N GLU A 836 -27.42 -47.61 41.48
CA GLU A 836 -27.02 -48.80 42.23
C GLU A 836 -27.79 -50.03 41.72
N ASP A 837 -27.23 -50.72 40.75
CA ASP A 837 -27.66 -52.09 40.43
C ASP A 837 -27.09 -53.05 41.52
N ALA A 838 -27.92 -53.32 42.47
CA ALA A 838 -27.79 -54.44 43.37
C ALA A 838 -27.76 -55.76 42.55
N LEU A 839 -26.63 -56.44 42.61
CA LEU A 839 -26.49 -57.82 42.12
C LEU A 839 -27.42 -58.76 42.90
N PRO A 840 -28.32 -59.55 42.27
CA PRO A 840 -28.95 -60.66 42.93
C PRO A 840 -27.96 -61.84 42.89
N GLY A 841 -27.55 -62.30 44.06
CA GLY A 841 -26.93 -63.60 44.26
C GLY A 841 -27.93 -64.69 43.87
N GLY A 842 -27.52 -65.65 43.07
CA GLY A 842 -28.30 -66.85 42.71
C GLY A 842 -27.40 -68.00 42.30
N SER A 843 -27.32 -68.92 43.18
CA SER A 843 -26.61 -70.20 43.13
C SER A 843 -27.13 -71.15 42.06
N HIS A 844 -26.25 -72.12 41.65
CA HIS A 844 -26.43 -73.45 41.04
C HIS A 844 -26.51 -73.50 39.52
N ALA A 845 -25.51 -74.14 38.95
CA ALA A 845 -25.14 -75.51 38.52
C ALA A 845 -23.94 -75.37 37.60
#